data_911659ecd82d002786112fc3992dd7b0
#
_entry.id   911659ecd82d002786112fc3992dd7b0
#
_cell.length_a   1.000
_cell.length_b   1.000
_cell.length_c   1.000
_cell.angle_alpha   90.00
_cell.angle_beta   90.00
_cell.angle_gamma   90.00
#
_symmetry.space_group_name_H-M   'P 1'
#
loop_
_entity.id
_entity.type
_entity.pdbx_description
1 polymer ?
#
loop_
_entity_poly.entity_id
_entity_poly.type
_entity_poly.pdbx_seq_one_letter_code
_entity_poly.pdbx_strand_id
1 'polypeptide(L)'
;MTPRLRLFAVVMGVAGLLNTAGPAGAAFSDLGAGARAPGMGDAFVPVADDVYALYYNPAGLGLLRRPELGAAYSQLFWGLSDGSNLSTSFVGYAHPIAEGNHGTVAGAWNTFSLDTNLYREDAFSLSYGRLWLGRPETAELYAGTSLKYLRSSFGSFAEAENGTDGIQKSGRSDPVLTGPSRHEAFDADLGLLCRFRKHYAVGFSAQHLTQPDMAFSSGDTDRLPLALKAGLAYRSLVSNLVVQADTRRAPDGSQDRTFTAAAERWFPRLLVGEFGMRGALSLGSREYKQLTAGLSYRTRRLEISYGFAMPIQTVRSTAGTHRFAINFRFGRPSDDEESLEIVLEAMRQLKEQARVQALKDRAEGLTAGQRRVYEEYAAQSRFHLSQGRYQESQRQLSLALTVGPPGEELIARFGRLNMAVEHFARLPRYQEDPAEAATHQGILAYVEDRGLEAVQKLSLALALGPADPGVERLLAAIEGATGLRRVQGITVTPKSLIIDAKLTQAEAALSEGRHGDAVDLSLEVLREDDTRPRAWQNLGTAYFALKDFDSSLRAWRQALRHEKSPAIREAIRGYLKSLERLRRREPAKTVSPVRPIPERVRLSEREVSELFNRGIDAYTRREFNRAAEAFRTILEARPNHEEALKALHRVQEELR
;
A
#
# COMPACT_ATOMS: atom_id res chain seq x y z
N MET A 1 -46.26 3.02 -1.39
CA MET A 1 -45.08 2.11 -1.29
C MET A 1 -43.97 2.67 -2.15
N THR A 2 -42.91 3.09 -1.52
CA THR A 2 -41.73 3.64 -2.19
C THR A 2 -41.01 2.57 -3.02
N PRO A 3 -40.36 2.90 -4.13
CA PRO A 3 -39.67 1.93 -4.99
C PRO A 3 -38.64 1.04 -4.24
N ARG A 4 -38.21 1.45 -3.05
CA ARG A 4 -37.31 0.70 -2.17
C ARG A 4 -37.93 -0.54 -1.53
N LEU A 5 -39.24 -0.50 -1.23
CA LEU A 5 -39.98 -1.65 -0.68
C LEU A 5 -40.35 -2.70 -1.73
N ARG A 6 -40.49 -2.27 -3.00
CA ARG A 6 -40.80 -3.19 -4.13
C ARG A 6 -39.58 -4.06 -4.49
N LEU A 7 -38.37 -3.53 -4.37
CA LEU A 7 -37.14 -4.29 -4.64
C LEU A 7 -36.91 -5.38 -3.59
N PHE A 8 -37.20 -5.07 -2.31
CA PHE A 8 -37.09 -6.05 -1.21
C PHE A 8 -38.16 -7.16 -1.31
N ALA A 9 -39.34 -6.83 -1.76
CA ALA A 9 -40.43 -7.79 -1.94
C ALA A 9 -40.21 -8.74 -3.15
N VAL A 10 -39.53 -8.26 -4.20
CA VAL A 10 -39.19 -9.11 -5.37
C VAL A 10 -38.08 -10.12 -4.98
N VAL A 11 -37.07 -9.71 -4.21
CA VAL A 11 -36.00 -10.61 -3.74
C VAL A 11 -36.52 -11.69 -2.79
N MET A 12 -37.49 -11.36 -1.93
CA MET A 12 -38.12 -12.31 -1.02
C MET A 12 -39.18 -13.18 -1.71
N GLY A 13 -39.81 -12.70 -2.78
CA GLY A 13 -40.85 -13.45 -3.55
C GLY A 13 -40.26 -14.55 -4.43
N VAL A 14 -39.04 -14.40 -4.94
CA VAL A 14 -38.38 -15.45 -5.74
C VAL A 14 -37.91 -16.64 -4.89
N ALA A 15 -37.60 -16.41 -3.60
CA ALA A 15 -37.22 -17.49 -2.66
C ALA A 15 -38.38 -18.44 -2.29
N GLY A 16 -39.65 -18.07 -2.56
CA GLY A 16 -40.81 -18.84 -2.16
C GLY A 16 -41.37 -19.78 -3.25
N LEU A 17 -40.91 -19.73 -4.50
CA LEU A 17 -41.56 -20.39 -5.64
C LEU A 17 -40.87 -21.68 -6.13
N LEU A 18 -39.80 -22.17 -5.51
CA LEU A 18 -39.04 -23.32 -6.04
C LEU A 18 -39.03 -24.55 -5.10
N ASN A 19 -40.24 -25.01 -4.67
CA ASN A 19 -40.35 -26.26 -3.92
C ASN A 19 -40.94 -27.39 -4.81
N THR A 20 -40.14 -27.91 -5.74
CA THR A 20 -40.46 -29.18 -6.42
C THR A 20 -39.56 -30.28 -5.88
N ALA A 21 -40.18 -31.34 -5.35
CA ALA A 21 -39.46 -32.44 -4.71
C ALA A 21 -38.94 -33.43 -5.76
N GLY A 22 -37.62 -33.59 -5.82
CA GLY A 22 -36.93 -34.70 -6.49
C GLY A 22 -35.78 -35.17 -5.60
N PRO A 23 -35.29 -36.41 -5.73
CA PRO A 23 -34.11 -36.87 -5.04
C PRO A 23 -32.91 -35.96 -5.42
N ALA A 24 -32.04 -35.66 -4.50
CA ALA A 24 -30.89 -34.82 -4.74
C ALA A 24 -29.62 -35.68 -4.82
N GLY A 25 -28.74 -35.32 -5.74
CA GLY A 25 -27.53 -36.04 -6.04
C GLY A 25 -26.31 -35.66 -5.21
N ALA A 26 -25.23 -36.43 -5.39
CA ALA A 26 -23.94 -36.24 -4.76
C ALA A 26 -22.87 -35.66 -5.72
N ALA A 27 -23.12 -35.70 -7.05
CA ALA A 27 -22.20 -35.18 -8.04
C ALA A 27 -22.03 -33.66 -7.96
N PHE A 28 -20.91 -33.15 -8.40
CA PHE A 28 -20.55 -31.71 -8.45
C PHE A 28 -20.79 -30.98 -7.12
N SER A 29 -20.34 -31.60 -6.05
CA SER A 29 -20.38 -30.97 -4.74
C SER A 29 -19.62 -29.63 -4.77
N ASP A 30 -20.14 -28.62 -4.05
CA ASP A 30 -19.50 -27.31 -3.94
C ASP A 30 -18.24 -27.40 -3.08
N LEU A 31 -17.12 -27.64 -3.73
CA LEU A 31 -15.83 -27.83 -3.08
C LEU A 31 -15.00 -26.55 -3.02
N GLY A 32 -15.52 -25.44 -3.58
CA GLY A 32 -14.84 -24.15 -3.69
C GLY A 32 -13.76 -24.10 -4.77
N ALA A 33 -13.41 -22.91 -5.21
CA ALA A 33 -12.35 -22.62 -6.19
C ALA A 33 -11.38 -21.56 -5.66
N GLY A 34 -10.12 -21.66 -6.07
CA GLY A 34 -9.08 -20.77 -5.58
C GLY A 34 -8.61 -21.10 -4.17
N ALA A 35 -7.90 -20.16 -3.54
CA ALA A 35 -7.44 -20.28 -2.15
C ALA A 35 -7.94 -19.10 -1.28
N ARG A 36 -8.26 -17.96 -1.89
CA ARG A 36 -8.76 -16.78 -1.18
C ARG A 36 -10.15 -17.02 -0.60
N ALA A 37 -11.11 -17.41 -1.41
CA ALA A 37 -12.46 -17.66 -0.98
C ALA A 37 -12.56 -18.82 0.02
N PRO A 38 -11.93 -20.00 -0.20
CA PRO A 38 -11.89 -21.05 0.78
C PRO A 38 -11.22 -20.67 2.11
N GLY A 39 -10.20 -19.81 2.08
CA GLY A 39 -9.60 -19.24 3.30
C GLY A 39 -10.58 -18.35 4.09
N MET A 40 -11.68 -17.94 3.46
CA MET A 40 -12.84 -17.23 4.06
C MET A 40 -14.04 -18.16 4.29
N GLY A 41 -13.83 -19.50 4.29
CA GLY A 41 -14.90 -20.48 4.44
C GLY A 41 -15.93 -20.44 3.33
N ASP A 42 -15.53 -20.07 2.11
CA ASP A 42 -16.34 -19.84 0.92
C ASP A 42 -17.39 -18.71 1.05
N ALA A 43 -17.31 -17.90 2.11
CA ALA A 43 -18.12 -16.69 2.28
C ALA A 43 -17.61 -15.57 1.35
N PHE A 44 -17.84 -15.74 0.06
CA PHE A 44 -17.24 -14.88 -0.98
C PHE A 44 -18.28 -14.20 -1.88
N VAL A 45 -19.53 -14.60 -1.85
CA VAL A 45 -20.62 -14.10 -2.72
C VAL A 45 -20.76 -12.57 -2.70
N PRO A 46 -20.68 -11.87 -1.55
CA PRO A 46 -20.79 -10.41 -1.53
C PRO A 46 -19.48 -9.68 -1.79
N VAL A 47 -18.34 -10.39 -1.86
CA VAL A 47 -16.99 -9.81 -2.04
C VAL A 47 -16.23 -10.41 -3.22
N ALA A 48 -16.92 -11.13 -4.10
CA ALA A 48 -16.37 -11.75 -5.31
C ALA A 48 -15.88 -10.64 -6.26
N ASP A 49 -14.59 -10.33 -6.23
CA ASP A 49 -13.97 -9.22 -6.97
C ASP A 49 -12.68 -9.62 -7.71
N ASP A 50 -12.51 -10.91 -7.99
CA ASP A 50 -11.42 -11.48 -8.77
C ASP A 50 -11.93 -12.52 -9.78
N VAL A 51 -11.04 -13.19 -10.52
CA VAL A 51 -11.40 -14.19 -11.51
C VAL A 51 -12.24 -15.35 -10.97
N TYR A 52 -12.15 -15.67 -9.66
CA TYR A 52 -12.96 -16.72 -9.04
C TYR A 52 -14.43 -16.32 -8.83
N ALA A 53 -14.78 -15.04 -9.06
CA ALA A 53 -16.18 -14.60 -9.10
C ALA A 53 -17.01 -15.44 -10.08
N LEU A 54 -16.40 -15.93 -11.16
CA LEU A 54 -17.01 -16.84 -12.12
C LEU A 54 -17.62 -18.10 -11.46
N TYR A 55 -16.97 -18.60 -10.40
CA TYR A 55 -17.42 -19.77 -9.64
C TYR A 55 -18.42 -19.41 -8.54
N TYR A 56 -18.19 -18.30 -7.80
CA TYR A 56 -18.98 -17.97 -6.60
C TYR A 56 -20.18 -17.08 -6.88
N ASN A 57 -19.98 -16.03 -7.67
CA ASN A 57 -21.01 -15.05 -8.02
C ASN A 57 -20.62 -14.33 -9.32
N PRO A 58 -21.18 -14.71 -10.47
CA PRO A 58 -20.80 -14.13 -11.76
C PRO A 58 -21.05 -12.62 -11.86
N ALA A 59 -21.93 -12.04 -11.02
CA ALA A 59 -22.10 -10.59 -10.96
C ALA A 59 -20.82 -9.86 -10.56
N GLY A 60 -19.95 -10.49 -9.75
CA GLY A 60 -18.69 -9.95 -9.32
C GLY A 60 -17.70 -9.70 -10.46
N LEU A 61 -17.83 -10.40 -11.58
CA LEU A 61 -17.04 -10.15 -12.79
C LEU A 61 -17.17 -8.71 -13.29
N GLY A 62 -18.32 -8.07 -13.08
CA GLY A 62 -18.54 -6.66 -13.43
C GLY A 62 -17.66 -5.67 -12.65
N LEU A 63 -16.99 -6.09 -11.59
CA LEU A 63 -16.04 -5.28 -10.82
C LEU A 63 -14.64 -5.26 -11.44
N LEU A 64 -14.32 -6.24 -12.29
CA LEU A 64 -12.98 -6.34 -12.86
C LEU A 64 -12.71 -5.21 -13.84
N ARG A 65 -11.54 -4.61 -13.74
CA ARG A 65 -11.08 -3.52 -14.62
C ARG A 65 -9.90 -3.93 -15.49
N ARG A 66 -9.25 -5.05 -15.17
CA ARG A 66 -8.10 -5.60 -15.89
C ARG A 66 -8.32 -7.08 -16.17
N PRO A 67 -7.75 -7.60 -17.27
CA PRO A 67 -7.76 -9.03 -17.51
C PRO A 67 -7.04 -9.79 -16.41
N GLU A 68 -7.64 -10.90 -15.96
CA GLU A 68 -7.09 -11.76 -14.91
C GLU A 68 -7.04 -13.21 -15.35
N LEU A 69 -5.93 -13.89 -15.08
CA LEU A 69 -5.76 -15.33 -15.21
C LEU A 69 -5.56 -15.90 -13.81
N GLY A 70 -6.39 -16.85 -13.42
CA GLY A 70 -6.27 -17.56 -12.16
C GLY A 70 -6.03 -19.05 -12.37
N ALA A 71 -5.15 -19.62 -11.57
CA ALA A 71 -4.95 -21.06 -11.48
C ALA A 71 -4.91 -21.48 -10.00
N ALA A 72 -5.52 -22.62 -9.67
CA ALA A 72 -5.52 -23.14 -8.31
C ALA A 72 -5.46 -24.65 -8.32
N TYR A 73 -4.83 -25.19 -7.28
CA TYR A 73 -4.82 -26.60 -6.94
C TYR A 73 -5.17 -26.78 -5.47
N SER A 74 -5.98 -27.80 -5.17
CA SER A 74 -6.37 -28.14 -3.81
C SER A 74 -6.22 -29.62 -3.56
N GLN A 75 -5.56 -29.95 -2.46
CA GLN A 75 -5.56 -31.28 -1.88
C GLN A 75 -6.62 -31.30 -0.79
N LEU A 76 -7.69 -32.08 -1.02
CA LEU A 76 -8.81 -32.14 -0.09
C LEU A 76 -8.55 -33.24 0.95
N PHE A 77 -8.88 -32.94 2.23
CA PHE A 77 -8.82 -33.89 3.32
C PHE A 77 -7.54 -34.71 3.37
N TRP A 78 -6.40 -34.08 3.28
CA TRP A 78 -5.10 -34.72 3.22
C TRP A 78 -4.91 -35.73 4.37
N GLY A 79 -4.43 -36.93 4.01
CA GLY A 79 -4.12 -37.98 4.97
C GLY A 79 -5.32 -38.83 5.40
N LEU A 80 -6.33 -38.99 4.54
CA LEU A 80 -7.44 -39.91 4.78
C LEU A 80 -6.91 -41.32 5.05
N SER A 81 -7.55 -42.02 6.03
CA SER A 81 -7.08 -43.32 6.49
C SER A 81 -7.23 -44.48 5.49
N ASP A 82 -8.09 -44.30 4.48
CA ASP A 82 -8.30 -45.26 3.38
C ASP A 82 -7.31 -45.04 2.22
N GLY A 83 -6.44 -44.06 2.31
CA GLY A 83 -5.46 -43.72 1.26
C GLY A 83 -6.03 -42.98 0.06
N SER A 84 -7.31 -42.60 0.07
CA SER A 84 -7.95 -41.87 -1.02
C SER A 84 -7.31 -40.50 -1.22
N ASN A 85 -7.11 -40.13 -2.48
CA ASN A 85 -6.53 -38.86 -2.89
C ASN A 85 -7.58 -38.01 -3.63
N LEU A 86 -8.13 -37.01 -2.92
CA LEU A 86 -9.13 -36.10 -3.48
C LEU A 86 -8.46 -34.77 -3.82
N SER A 87 -8.66 -34.32 -5.04
CA SER A 87 -8.08 -33.03 -5.49
C SER A 87 -9.04 -32.23 -6.34
N THR A 88 -8.87 -30.91 -6.34
CA THR A 88 -9.52 -30.03 -7.30
C THR A 88 -8.49 -29.14 -7.97
N SER A 89 -8.70 -28.87 -9.27
CA SER A 89 -7.93 -27.87 -9.99
C SER A 89 -8.86 -26.88 -10.68
N PHE A 90 -8.43 -25.67 -10.78
CA PHE A 90 -9.14 -24.58 -11.45
C PHE A 90 -8.17 -23.80 -12.33
N VAL A 91 -8.61 -23.49 -13.56
CA VAL A 91 -7.96 -22.51 -14.43
C VAL A 91 -9.07 -21.64 -15.02
N GLY A 92 -8.94 -20.31 -14.86
CA GLY A 92 -9.93 -19.37 -15.34
C GLY A 92 -9.30 -18.09 -15.86
N TYR A 93 -9.91 -17.51 -16.89
CA TYR A 93 -9.54 -16.23 -17.47
C TYR A 93 -10.75 -15.31 -17.57
N ALA A 94 -10.58 -14.07 -17.12
CA ALA A 94 -11.58 -13.03 -17.19
C ALA A 94 -11.05 -11.84 -18.00
N HIS A 95 -11.86 -11.36 -18.96
CA HIS A 95 -11.50 -10.25 -19.83
C HIS A 95 -12.55 -9.13 -19.74
N PRO A 96 -12.24 -8.02 -19.05
CA PRO A 96 -13.10 -6.84 -19.03
C PRO A 96 -13.13 -6.16 -20.40
N ILE A 97 -14.32 -5.94 -20.93
CA ILE A 97 -14.55 -5.28 -22.22
C ILE A 97 -14.55 -3.76 -21.99
N ALA A 98 -13.68 -3.03 -22.69
CA ALA A 98 -13.50 -1.59 -22.53
C ALA A 98 -13.26 -1.20 -21.05
N GLU A 99 -12.29 -1.86 -20.40
CA GLU A 99 -11.94 -1.63 -18.98
C GLU A 99 -13.14 -1.88 -18.03
N GLY A 100 -14.01 -2.82 -18.41
CA GLY A 100 -15.19 -3.18 -17.62
C GLY A 100 -16.43 -2.32 -17.84
N ASN A 101 -16.38 -1.29 -18.68
CA ASN A 101 -17.54 -0.44 -18.97
C ASN A 101 -18.68 -1.21 -19.69
N HIS A 102 -18.31 -2.22 -20.48
CA HIS A 102 -19.25 -3.11 -21.16
C HIS A 102 -19.34 -4.49 -20.48
N GLY A 103 -18.91 -4.58 -19.20
CA GLY A 103 -18.88 -5.83 -18.45
C GLY A 103 -17.64 -6.66 -18.73
N THR A 104 -17.62 -7.87 -18.18
CA THR A 104 -16.50 -8.82 -18.25
C THR A 104 -17.00 -10.16 -18.73
N VAL A 105 -16.36 -10.72 -19.76
CA VAL A 105 -16.52 -12.11 -20.19
C VAL A 105 -15.43 -12.94 -19.51
N ALA A 106 -15.80 -14.13 -19.05
CA ALA A 106 -14.85 -15.03 -18.39
C ALA A 106 -15.12 -16.48 -18.77
N GLY A 107 -14.05 -17.26 -18.87
CA GLY A 107 -14.11 -18.70 -19.07
C GLY A 107 -13.28 -19.43 -18.05
N ALA A 108 -13.74 -20.60 -17.60
CA ALA A 108 -12.96 -21.44 -16.69
C ALA A 108 -13.18 -22.92 -16.93
N TRP A 109 -12.20 -23.67 -16.52
CA TRP A 109 -12.25 -25.11 -16.33
C TRP A 109 -11.98 -25.42 -14.88
N ASN A 110 -12.91 -26.13 -14.25
CA ASN A 110 -12.79 -26.65 -12.88
C ASN A 110 -12.92 -28.16 -12.94
N THR A 111 -12.03 -28.87 -12.26
CA THR A 111 -12.04 -30.33 -12.22
C THR A 111 -11.92 -30.83 -10.78
N PHE A 112 -12.68 -31.85 -10.45
CA PHE A 112 -12.51 -32.69 -9.26
C PHE A 112 -12.02 -34.06 -9.67
N SER A 113 -11.12 -34.65 -8.90
CA SER A 113 -10.58 -35.99 -9.15
C SER A 113 -10.48 -36.76 -7.84
N LEU A 114 -11.01 -37.98 -7.86
CA LEU A 114 -10.81 -38.99 -6.86
C LEU A 114 -9.80 -40.00 -7.43
N ASP A 115 -8.64 -40.07 -6.80
CA ASP A 115 -7.49 -40.81 -7.30
C ASP A 115 -7.15 -40.52 -8.80
N THR A 116 -6.21 -41.21 -9.40
CA THR A 116 -5.71 -40.81 -10.71
C THR A 116 -6.74 -41.04 -11.84
N ASN A 117 -7.63 -42.02 -11.73
CA ASN A 117 -8.62 -42.35 -12.76
C ASN A 117 -9.91 -42.96 -12.23
N LEU A 118 -10.14 -42.96 -10.94
CA LEU A 118 -11.31 -43.64 -10.36
C LEU A 118 -12.61 -42.87 -10.68
N TYR A 119 -12.66 -41.58 -10.34
CA TYR A 119 -13.79 -40.73 -10.64
C TYR A 119 -13.32 -39.30 -10.94
N ARG A 120 -13.95 -38.66 -11.89
CA ARG A 120 -13.61 -37.31 -12.30
C ARG A 120 -14.84 -36.50 -12.71
N GLU A 121 -14.88 -35.25 -12.26
CA GLU A 121 -15.84 -34.25 -12.68
C GLU A 121 -15.11 -33.10 -13.38
N ASP A 122 -15.57 -32.69 -14.54
CA ASP A 122 -15.09 -31.52 -15.26
C ASP A 122 -16.24 -30.54 -15.47
N ALA A 123 -16.06 -29.27 -15.13
CA ALA A 123 -16.99 -28.20 -15.41
C ALA A 123 -16.30 -27.13 -16.26
N PHE A 124 -16.81 -26.91 -17.45
CA PHE A 124 -16.40 -25.79 -18.32
C PHE A 124 -17.44 -24.70 -18.21
N SER A 125 -17.03 -23.51 -17.85
CA SER A 125 -17.93 -22.39 -17.60
C SER A 125 -17.61 -21.22 -18.52
N LEU A 126 -18.64 -20.61 -19.08
CA LEU A 126 -18.60 -19.33 -19.79
C LEU A 126 -19.51 -18.35 -19.05
N SER A 127 -18.96 -17.24 -18.62
CA SER A 127 -19.67 -16.30 -17.75
C SER A 127 -19.58 -14.87 -18.25
N TYR A 128 -20.60 -14.09 -17.93
CA TYR A 128 -20.64 -12.67 -18.19
C TYR A 128 -21.21 -11.93 -16.99
N GLY A 129 -20.56 -10.84 -16.60
CA GLY A 129 -21.03 -9.98 -15.51
C GLY A 129 -20.81 -8.51 -15.83
N ARG A 130 -21.76 -7.66 -15.41
CA ARG A 130 -21.68 -6.21 -15.64
C ARG A 130 -22.41 -5.40 -14.58
N LEU A 131 -22.05 -4.12 -14.50
CA LEU A 131 -22.88 -3.12 -13.83
C LEU A 131 -24.22 -2.99 -14.61
N TRP A 132 -25.32 -3.29 -13.94
CA TRP A 132 -26.66 -3.21 -14.52
C TRP A 132 -27.33 -1.88 -14.25
N LEU A 133 -27.29 -1.40 -12.98
CA LEU A 133 -27.93 -0.16 -12.55
C LEU A 133 -27.07 0.53 -11.48
N GLY A 134 -27.13 1.86 -11.44
CA GLY A 134 -26.60 2.65 -10.33
C GLY A 134 -25.38 3.48 -10.66
N ARG A 135 -24.87 4.13 -9.63
CA ARG A 135 -23.68 4.99 -9.68
C ARG A 135 -22.82 4.77 -8.43
N PRO A 136 -21.49 4.90 -8.53
CA PRO A 136 -20.56 4.68 -7.42
C PRO A 136 -20.85 5.50 -6.16
N GLU A 137 -21.46 6.68 -6.30
CA GLU A 137 -21.72 7.57 -5.16
C GLU A 137 -22.92 7.12 -4.30
N THR A 138 -23.85 6.36 -4.87
CA THR A 138 -25.10 5.99 -4.19
C THR A 138 -25.23 4.49 -3.97
N ALA A 139 -25.48 3.76 -5.03
CA ALA A 139 -25.58 2.31 -5.05
C ALA A 139 -25.33 1.78 -6.45
N GLU A 140 -24.67 0.66 -6.55
CA GLU A 140 -24.34 -0.06 -7.77
C GLU A 140 -24.95 -1.46 -7.69
N LEU A 141 -25.68 -1.87 -8.71
CA LEU A 141 -26.20 -3.22 -8.85
C LEU A 141 -25.54 -3.89 -10.04
N TYR A 142 -24.83 -4.96 -9.77
CA TYR A 142 -24.18 -5.82 -10.75
C TYR A 142 -25.03 -7.07 -10.94
N ALA A 143 -25.11 -7.55 -12.16
CA ALA A 143 -25.75 -8.82 -12.51
C ALA A 143 -24.80 -9.65 -13.38
N GLY A 144 -24.89 -10.96 -13.25
CA GLY A 144 -24.07 -11.87 -14.03
C GLY A 144 -24.72 -13.23 -14.19
N THR A 145 -24.30 -13.95 -15.21
CA THR A 145 -24.73 -15.29 -15.51
C THR A 145 -23.55 -16.16 -15.94
N SER A 146 -23.65 -17.46 -15.69
CA SER A 146 -22.73 -18.48 -16.17
C SER A 146 -23.48 -19.57 -16.88
N LEU A 147 -22.97 -20.01 -18.03
CA LEU A 147 -23.35 -21.23 -18.69
C LEU A 147 -22.27 -22.25 -18.45
N LYS A 148 -22.66 -23.46 -18.06
CA LYS A 148 -21.74 -24.56 -17.72
C LYS A 148 -22.00 -25.77 -18.59
N TYR A 149 -20.93 -26.40 -19.03
CA TYR A 149 -20.93 -27.74 -19.56
C TYR A 149 -20.29 -28.64 -18.54
N LEU A 150 -21.06 -29.56 -17.99
CA LEU A 150 -20.70 -30.48 -16.93
C LEU A 150 -20.44 -31.84 -17.52
N ARG A 151 -19.39 -32.49 -17.03
CA ARG A 151 -19.02 -33.84 -17.45
C ARG A 151 -18.52 -34.61 -16.25
N SER A 152 -19.15 -35.73 -15.95
CA SER A 152 -18.69 -36.73 -15.00
C SER A 152 -18.19 -37.98 -15.72
N SER A 153 -17.19 -38.65 -15.18
CA SER A 153 -16.64 -39.88 -15.74
C SER A 153 -16.01 -40.76 -14.65
N PHE A 154 -16.08 -42.04 -14.82
CA PHE A 154 -15.38 -42.99 -13.99
C PHE A 154 -14.50 -43.94 -14.84
N GLY A 155 -13.42 -44.39 -14.23
CA GLY A 155 -12.49 -45.35 -14.86
C GLY A 155 -12.93 -46.80 -14.68
N SER A 156 -12.16 -47.71 -15.27
CA SER A 156 -12.33 -49.15 -15.03
C SER A 156 -11.62 -49.53 -13.74
N PHE A 157 -12.32 -50.16 -12.82
CA PHE A 157 -11.78 -50.67 -11.56
C PHE A 157 -12.47 -52.00 -11.18
N ALA A 158 -11.75 -52.89 -10.51
CA ALA A 158 -12.19 -54.25 -10.24
C ALA A 158 -13.46 -54.32 -9.37
N GLU A 159 -13.66 -53.33 -8.53
CA GLU A 159 -14.83 -53.23 -7.64
C GLU A 159 -16.13 -52.96 -8.42
N ALA A 160 -16.05 -52.28 -9.57
CA ALA A 160 -17.21 -52.05 -10.46
C ALA A 160 -17.68 -53.33 -11.13
N GLU A 161 -16.80 -54.28 -11.38
CA GLU A 161 -17.13 -55.56 -12.01
C GLU A 161 -17.65 -56.60 -11.00
N ASN A 162 -17.46 -56.35 -9.70
CA ASN A 162 -17.84 -57.24 -8.61
C ASN A 162 -18.44 -56.44 -7.45
N GLY A 163 -19.61 -55.88 -7.69
CA GLY A 163 -20.34 -55.11 -6.71
C GLY A 163 -20.63 -55.86 -5.41
N THR A 164 -20.76 -55.13 -4.29
CA THR A 164 -21.05 -55.72 -3.00
C THR A 164 -22.49 -55.44 -2.61
N ASP A 165 -23.18 -56.37 -1.95
CA ASP A 165 -24.48 -56.17 -1.38
C ASP A 165 -24.44 -55.49 0.02
N GLY A 166 -23.25 -54.97 0.38
CA GLY A 166 -22.95 -54.33 1.66
C GLY A 166 -22.29 -55.27 2.67
N ILE A 167 -22.27 -56.62 2.41
CA ILE A 167 -21.67 -57.63 3.27
C ILE A 167 -20.72 -58.54 2.48
N GLN A 168 -21.12 -58.96 1.28
CA GLN A 168 -20.34 -59.91 0.45
C GLN A 168 -20.24 -59.41 -1.00
N LYS A 169 -19.15 -59.81 -1.70
CA LYS A 169 -19.02 -59.60 -3.12
C LYS A 169 -20.08 -60.38 -3.89
N SER A 170 -20.87 -59.74 -4.70
CA SER A 170 -22.03 -60.31 -5.39
C SER A 170 -21.65 -61.14 -6.63
N GLY A 171 -20.43 -61.03 -7.13
CA GLY A 171 -20.00 -61.61 -8.44
C GLY A 171 -20.71 -60.97 -9.65
N ARG A 172 -21.38 -59.83 -9.47
CA ARG A 172 -22.12 -59.08 -10.50
C ARG A 172 -21.58 -57.66 -10.62
N SER A 173 -21.61 -57.10 -11.81
CA SER A 173 -21.32 -55.70 -11.99
C SER A 173 -22.24 -54.83 -11.20
N ASP A 174 -21.73 -53.70 -10.68
CA ASP A 174 -22.51 -52.71 -9.98
C ASP A 174 -23.62 -52.14 -10.89
N PRO A 175 -24.90 -52.29 -10.55
CA PRO A 175 -26.01 -51.80 -11.40
C PRO A 175 -25.97 -50.32 -11.73
N VAL A 176 -25.42 -49.51 -10.79
CA VAL A 176 -25.30 -48.05 -10.96
C VAL A 176 -24.24 -47.70 -12.03
N LEU A 177 -23.23 -48.56 -12.24
CA LEU A 177 -22.10 -48.36 -13.14
C LEU A 177 -22.25 -49.18 -14.44
N THR A 178 -23.43 -49.77 -14.72
CA THR A 178 -23.67 -50.53 -15.96
C THR A 178 -23.96 -49.66 -17.18
N GLY A 179 -24.17 -48.35 -16.97
CA GLY A 179 -24.35 -47.35 -18.05
C GLY A 179 -23.03 -46.87 -18.70
N PRO A 180 -23.08 -45.82 -19.49
CA PRO A 180 -21.90 -45.18 -20.05
C PRO A 180 -20.96 -44.71 -18.98
N SER A 181 -19.65 -44.92 -19.11
CA SER A 181 -18.64 -44.42 -18.17
C SER A 181 -18.47 -42.90 -18.17
N ARG A 182 -19.28 -42.18 -18.93
CA ARG A 182 -19.31 -40.72 -19.05
C ARG A 182 -20.73 -40.21 -19.15
N HIS A 183 -21.04 -39.15 -18.42
CA HIS A 183 -22.25 -38.39 -18.49
C HIS A 183 -21.99 -36.90 -18.68
N GLU A 184 -22.85 -36.23 -19.45
CA GLU A 184 -22.67 -34.82 -19.84
C GLU A 184 -23.99 -34.08 -19.72
N ALA A 185 -23.94 -32.84 -19.24
CA ALA A 185 -25.10 -31.99 -19.10
C ALA A 185 -24.75 -30.51 -19.20
N PHE A 186 -25.78 -29.68 -19.51
CA PHE A 186 -25.68 -28.24 -19.47
C PHE A 186 -26.37 -27.69 -18.23
N ASP A 187 -25.76 -26.64 -17.66
CA ASP A 187 -26.27 -25.97 -16.47
C ASP A 187 -26.07 -24.46 -16.55
N ALA A 188 -26.72 -23.72 -15.66
CA ALA A 188 -26.64 -22.27 -15.61
C ALA A 188 -26.68 -21.76 -14.18
N ASP A 189 -25.96 -20.65 -13.95
CA ASP A 189 -25.98 -19.91 -12.68
C ASP A 189 -26.38 -18.45 -12.93
N LEU A 190 -26.96 -17.83 -11.89
CA LEU A 190 -27.23 -16.40 -11.83
C LEU A 190 -26.60 -15.78 -10.60
N GLY A 191 -26.11 -14.55 -10.74
CA GLY A 191 -25.55 -13.76 -9.67
C GLY A 191 -26.10 -12.34 -9.65
N LEU A 192 -26.26 -11.81 -8.45
CA LEU A 192 -26.53 -10.41 -8.19
C LEU A 192 -25.57 -9.89 -7.11
N LEU A 193 -25.10 -8.66 -7.28
CA LEU A 193 -24.25 -8.01 -6.30
C LEU A 193 -24.62 -6.53 -6.21
N CYS A 194 -25.06 -6.11 -5.04
CA CYS A 194 -25.39 -4.72 -4.75
C CYS A 194 -24.33 -4.12 -3.83
N ARG A 195 -23.70 -3.02 -4.25
CA ARG A 195 -22.77 -2.23 -3.41
C ARG A 195 -23.42 -0.90 -3.08
N PHE A 196 -23.37 -0.47 -1.83
CA PHE A 196 -23.97 0.79 -1.41
C PHE A 196 -23.14 1.48 -0.32
N ARG A 197 -23.22 2.82 -0.31
CA ARG A 197 -22.45 3.67 0.59
C ARG A 197 -20.95 3.35 0.62
N LYS A 198 -20.38 2.85 -0.47
CA LYS A 198 -18.97 2.47 -0.66
C LYS A 198 -18.45 1.34 0.27
N HIS A 199 -19.11 1.09 1.41
CA HIS A 199 -18.64 0.17 2.44
C HIS A 199 -19.47 -1.10 2.57
N TYR A 200 -20.68 -1.14 2.05
CA TYR A 200 -21.57 -2.28 2.23
C TYR A 200 -21.80 -3.00 0.90
N ALA A 201 -21.82 -4.31 0.94
CA ALA A 201 -22.19 -5.12 -0.21
C ALA A 201 -23.17 -6.21 0.22
N VAL A 202 -24.14 -6.50 -0.66
CA VAL A 202 -25.09 -7.61 -0.55
C VAL A 202 -24.93 -8.43 -1.80
N GLY A 203 -24.60 -9.70 -1.65
CA GLY A 203 -24.46 -10.63 -2.76
C GLY A 203 -25.52 -11.72 -2.70
N PHE A 204 -25.99 -12.16 -3.86
CA PHE A 204 -26.85 -13.30 -4.04
C PHE A 204 -26.34 -14.13 -5.23
N SER A 205 -26.33 -15.45 -5.08
CA SER A 205 -25.98 -16.40 -6.14
C SER A 205 -26.95 -17.58 -6.13
N ALA A 206 -27.44 -17.96 -7.29
CA ALA A 206 -28.23 -19.16 -7.51
C ALA A 206 -27.47 -20.05 -8.50
N GLN A 207 -27.06 -21.21 -8.08
CA GLN A 207 -26.28 -22.18 -8.84
C GLN A 207 -27.13 -23.41 -9.15
N HIS A 208 -26.83 -24.07 -10.26
CA HIS A 208 -27.55 -25.25 -10.76
C HIS A 208 -29.03 -24.98 -11.03
N LEU A 209 -29.31 -23.91 -11.79
CA LEU A 209 -30.68 -23.49 -12.11
C LEU A 209 -31.46 -24.52 -12.93
N THR A 210 -30.77 -25.27 -13.79
CA THR A 210 -31.40 -26.28 -14.65
C THR A 210 -31.56 -27.62 -13.92
N GLN A 211 -30.88 -27.80 -12.78
CA GLN A 211 -30.89 -29.04 -12.00
C GLN A 211 -30.67 -30.27 -12.86
N PRO A 212 -29.57 -30.32 -13.67
CA PRO A 212 -29.36 -31.41 -14.60
C PRO A 212 -29.22 -32.75 -13.87
N ASP A 213 -29.67 -33.83 -14.53
CA ASP A 213 -29.47 -35.17 -14.03
C ASP A 213 -28.12 -35.70 -14.46
N MET A 214 -27.30 -36.13 -13.51
CA MET A 214 -25.96 -36.62 -13.72
C MET A 214 -25.79 -38.12 -13.46
N ALA A 215 -26.91 -38.88 -13.40
CA ALA A 215 -26.90 -40.31 -13.19
C ALA A 215 -26.21 -41.03 -14.35
N PHE A 216 -25.38 -42.02 -14.05
CA PHE A 216 -24.75 -42.90 -15.03
C PHE A 216 -25.66 -43.99 -15.54
N SER A 217 -26.68 -44.39 -14.78
CA SER A 217 -27.68 -45.39 -15.13
C SER A 217 -29.00 -44.75 -15.52
N SER A 218 -29.64 -45.24 -16.57
CA SER A 218 -30.95 -44.76 -16.99
C SER A 218 -32.09 -45.09 -16.02
N GLY A 219 -31.81 -45.98 -15.04
CA GLY A 219 -32.81 -46.36 -14.02
C GLY A 219 -32.74 -45.49 -12.76
N ASP A 220 -31.71 -44.65 -12.63
CA ASP A 220 -31.48 -43.83 -11.47
C ASP A 220 -31.61 -42.33 -11.83
N THR A 221 -31.69 -41.50 -10.81
CA THR A 221 -31.70 -40.04 -10.95
C THR A 221 -30.70 -39.44 -9.95
N ASP A 222 -29.78 -38.65 -10.46
CA ASP A 222 -28.80 -37.91 -9.69
C ASP A 222 -28.84 -36.41 -10.07
N ARG A 223 -29.90 -35.73 -9.69
CA ARG A 223 -30.12 -34.33 -10.07
C ARG A 223 -29.33 -33.40 -9.19
N LEU A 224 -28.54 -32.51 -9.80
CA LEU A 224 -27.84 -31.47 -9.09
C LEU A 224 -28.82 -30.55 -8.35
N PRO A 225 -28.68 -30.37 -7.05
CA PRO A 225 -29.59 -29.54 -6.29
C PRO A 225 -29.37 -28.06 -6.58
N LEU A 226 -30.46 -27.30 -6.70
CA LEU A 226 -30.39 -25.83 -6.70
C LEU A 226 -29.71 -25.37 -5.41
N ALA A 227 -28.61 -24.64 -5.52
CA ALA A 227 -27.90 -24.02 -4.43
C ALA A 227 -28.12 -22.51 -4.42
N LEU A 228 -28.61 -21.99 -3.29
CA LEU A 228 -28.82 -20.55 -3.09
C LEU A 228 -27.85 -20.04 -2.03
N LYS A 229 -27.18 -18.97 -2.34
CA LYS A 229 -26.20 -18.32 -1.46
C LYS A 229 -26.52 -16.85 -1.33
N ALA A 230 -26.55 -16.32 -0.11
CA ALA A 230 -26.78 -14.92 0.18
C ALA A 230 -25.80 -14.42 1.23
N GLY A 231 -25.21 -13.27 1.00
CA GLY A 231 -24.21 -12.73 1.92
C GLY A 231 -24.27 -11.23 2.05
N LEU A 232 -23.80 -10.76 3.19
CA LEU A 232 -23.58 -9.35 3.53
C LEU A 232 -22.11 -9.14 3.81
N ALA A 233 -21.57 -8.02 3.35
CA ALA A 233 -20.20 -7.64 3.63
C ALA A 233 -20.10 -6.17 4.06
N TYR A 234 -19.24 -5.92 5.02
CA TYR A 234 -18.67 -4.61 5.28
C TYR A 234 -17.26 -4.57 4.69
N ARG A 235 -17.02 -3.61 3.83
CA ARG A 235 -15.75 -3.44 3.09
C ARG A 235 -15.11 -2.12 3.47
N SER A 236 -13.88 -2.18 3.91
CA SER A 236 -13.01 -1.01 4.03
C SER A 236 -11.86 -1.09 3.02
N LEU A 237 -11.00 -0.10 2.99
CA LEU A 237 -9.83 -0.09 2.10
C LEU A 237 -8.90 -1.29 2.30
N VAL A 238 -8.83 -1.82 3.51
CA VAL A 238 -7.89 -2.89 3.87
C VAL A 238 -8.55 -4.10 4.54
N SER A 239 -9.86 -4.08 4.80
CA SER A 239 -10.52 -5.16 5.54
C SER A 239 -11.91 -5.45 4.97
N ASN A 240 -12.26 -6.73 4.92
CA ASN A 240 -13.59 -7.23 4.61
C ASN A 240 -14.10 -8.04 5.81
N LEU A 241 -15.33 -7.78 6.24
CA LEU A 241 -16.06 -8.62 7.17
C LEU A 241 -17.28 -9.15 6.42
N VAL A 242 -17.48 -10.45 6.45
CA VAL A 242 -18.51 -11.12 5.65
C VAL A 242 -19.32 -12.05 6.52
N VAL A 243 -20.62 -12.05 6.33
CA VAL A 243 -21.52 -13.11 6.80
C VAL A 243 -22.31 -13.65 5.61
N GLN A 244 -22.39 -14.95 5.47
CA GLN A 244 -23.04 -15.61 4.35
C GLN A 244 -23.89 -16.79 4.85
N ALA A 245 -25.01 -16.99 4.21
CA ALA A 245 -25.87 -18.14 4.38
C ALA A 245 -26.02 -18.86 3.05
N ASP A 246 -25.79 -20.16 3.05
CA ASP A 246 -25.93 -21.05 1.91
C ASP A 246 -27.00 -22.07 2.21
N THR A 247 -27.79 -22.42 1.23
CA THR A 247 -28.79 -23.50 1.33
C THR A 247 -28.82 -24.32 0.04
N ARG A 248 -28.87 -25.61 0.20
CA ARG A 248 -29.06 -26.59 -0.88
C ARG A 248 -29.88 -27.77 -0.39
N ARG A 249 -30.45 -28.51 -1.31
CA ARG A 249 -31.15 -29.74 -0.96
C ARG A 249 -30.13 -30.87 -0.80
N ALA A 250 -30.29 -31.66 0.25
CA ALA A 250 -29.47 -32.83 0.50
C ALA A 250 -30.05 -34.09 -0.18
N PRO A 251 -29.25 -35.16 -0.36
CA PRO A 251 -29.70 -36.41 -0.99
C PRO A 251 -30.93 -37.07 -0.32
N ASP A 252 -31.10 -36.87 0.98
CA ASP A 252 -32.26 -37.37 1.72
C ASP A 252 -33.52 -36.48 1.63
N GLY A 253 -33.47 -35.44 0.79
CA GLY A 253 -34.56 -34.48 0.57
C GLY A 253 -34.62 -33.38 1.63
N SER A 254 -33.82 -33.44 2.70
CA SER A 254 -33.71 -32.37 3.70
C SER A 254 -33.00 -31.14 3.14
N GLN A 255 -33.07 -30.01 3.86
CA GLN A 255 -32.37 -28.80 3.50
C GLN A 255 -31.05 -28.67 4.27
N ASP A 256 -29.94 -28.73 3.57
CA ASP A 256 -28.65 -28.36 4.12
C ASP A 256 -28.51 -26.84 4.13
N ARG A 257 -28.13 -26.29 5.28
CA ARG A 257 -27.89 -24.87 5.50
C ARG A 257 -26.54 -24.69 6.13
N THR A 258 -25.78 -23.70 5.67
CA THR A 258 -24.50 -23.33 6.25
C THR A 258 -24.48 -21.83 6.48
N PHE A 259 -23.99 -21.43 7.64
CA PHE A 259 -23.73 -20.03 8.00
C PHE A 259 -22.23 -19.86 8.21
N THR A 260 -21.65 -18.88 7.53
CA THR A 260 -20.23 -18.57 7.59
C THR A 260 -20.03 -17.12 8.00
N ALA A 261 -19.16 -16.91 8.98
CA ALA A 261 -18.65 -15.60 9.34
C ALA A 261 -17.16 -15.55 9.01
N ALA A 262 -16.75 -14.57 8.22
CA ALA A 262 -15.39 -14.44 7.71
C ALA A 262 -14.84 -13.02 7.88
N ALA A 263 -13.53 -12.96 8.07
CA ALA A 263 -12.79 -11.72 8.11
C ALA A 263 -11.54 -11.82 7.21
N GLU A 264 -11.28 -10.80 6.45
CA GLU A 264 -10.07 -10.63 5.64
C GLU A 264 -9.44 -9.29 5.96
N ARG A 265 -8.10 -9.25 6.07
CA ARG A 265 -7.34 -8.02 6.24
C ARG A 265 -6.11 -8.01 5.37
N TRP A 266 -5.92 -6.92 4.63
CA TRP A 266 -4.73 -6.65 3.85
C TRP A 266 -3.82 -5.68 4.60
N PHE A 267 -2.54 -5.98 4.60
CA PHE A 267 -1.48 -5.17 5.17
C PHE A 267 -0.69 -4.58 4.00
N PRO A 268 -0.91 -3.29 3.69
CA PRO A 268 -0.23 -2.68 2.56
C PRO A 268 1.27 -2.57 2.83
N ARG A 269 2.06 -2.90 1.81
CA ARG A 269 3.51 -2.79 1.75
C ARG A 269 4.28 -3.54 2.84
N LEU A 270 4.18 -4.86 2.77
CA LEU A 270 5.25 -5.70 3.26
C LEU A 270 6.21 -5.93 2.08
N LEU A 271 7.39 -5.32 2.09
CA LEU A 271 8.32 -5.27 0.94
C LEU A 271 7.70 -4.49 -0.26
N VAL A 272 7.63 -5.10 -1.44
CA VAL A 272 7.13 -4.49 -2.69
C VAL A 272 5.63 -4.72 -2.90
N GLY A 273 4.97 -5.56 -2.05
CA GLY A 273 3.58 -5.98 -2.22
C GLY A 273 2.74 -5.77 -0.97
N GLU A 274 1.59 -6.42 -0.95
CA GLU A 274 0.63 -6.43 0.15
C GLU A 274 0.48 -7.85 0.69
N PHE A 275 0.40 -7.98 1.98
CA PHE A 275 0.16 -9.24 2.66
C PHE A 275 -1.30 -9.31 3.12
N GLY A 276 -1.99 -10.39 2.80
CA GLY A 276 -3.38 -10.63 3.18
C GLY A 276 -3.47 -11.78 4.19
N MET A 277 -4.24 -11.57 5.24
CA MET A 277 -4.65 -12.62 6.19
C MET A 277 -6.16 -12.73 6.22
N ARG A 278 -6.66 -13.94 6.35
CA ARG A 278 -8.09 -14.20 6.44
C ARG A 278 -8.38 -15.41 7.29
N GLY A 279 -9.61 -15.47 7.78
CA GLY A 279 -10.11 -16.62 8.51
C GLY A 279 -11.62 -16.61 8.57
N ALA A 280 -12.21 -17.79 8.75
CA ALA A 280 -13.65 -17.93 8.91
C ALA A 280 -14.02 -19.12 9.80
N LEU A 281 -15.23 -19.02 10.34
CA LEU A 281 -15.93 -20.09 11.02
C LEU A 281 -17.24 -20.38 10.27
N SER A 282 -17.42 -21.62 9.85
CA SER A 282 -18.65 -22.11 9.21
C SER A 282 -19.36 -23.10 10.13
N LEU A 283 -20.67 -22.92 10.26
CA LEU A 283 -21.57 -23.79 11.03
C LEU A 283 -22.74 -24.19 10.14
N GLY A 284 -23.08 -25.43 10.10
CA GLY A 284 -24.16 -25.94 9.25
C GLY A 284 -24.98 -27.08 9.78
N SER A 285 -25.92 -27.52 8.95
CA SER A 285 -26.71 -28.72 9.20
C SER A 285 -25.84 -29.96 9.37
N ARG A 286 -26.34 -31.01 9.99
CA ARG A 286 -25.62 -32.29 10.18
C ARG A 286 -24.29 -32.12 10.93
N GLU A 287 -24.29 -31.26 11.93
CA GLU A 287 -23.11 -30.96 12.76
C GLU A 287 -21.89 -30.42 11.95
N TYR A 288 -22.12 -29.91 10.73
CA TYR A 288 -21.06 -29.33 9.96
C TYR A 288 -20.42 -28.13 10.66
N LYS A 289 -19.13 -28.26 10.93
CA LYS A 289 -18.31 -27.19 11.54
C LYS A 289 -16.97 -27.16 10.83
N GLN A 290 -16.54 -25.99 10.41
CA GLN A 290 -15.28 -25.82 9.74
C GLN A 290 -14.59 -24.54 10.19
N LEU A 291 -13.29 -24.63 10.47
CA LEU A 291 -12.42 -23.48 10.68
C LEU A 291 -11.52 -23.31 9.46
N THR A 292 -11.41 -22.10 8.96
CA THR A 292 -10.54 -21.82 7.82
C THR A 292 -9.59 -20.69 8.13
N ALA A 293 -8.43 -20.73 7.49
CA ALA A 293 -7.42 -19.69 7.52
C ALA A 293 -6.81 -19.52 6.12
N GLY A 294 -6.33 -18.33 5.82
CA GLY A 294 -5.66 -18.09 4.53
C GLY A 294 -4.67 -16.96 4.60
N LEU A 295 -3.66 -17.06 3.75
CA LEU A 295 -2.60 -16.07 3.57
C LEU A 295 -2.49 -15.74 2.09
N SER A 296 -2.17 -14.49 1.78
CA SER A 296 -1.86 -14.08 0.41
C SER A 296 -0.73 -13.07 0.41
N TYR A 297 0.00 -13.07 -0.67
CA TYR A 297 0.92 -11.99 -1.01
C TYR A 297 0.59 -11.53 -2.42
N ARG A 298 0.31 -10.23 -2.59
CA ARG A 298 0.01 -9.67 -3.90
C ARG A 298 0.88 -8.47 -4.22
N THR A 299 1.27 -8.43 -5.47
CA THR A 299 1.89 -7.28 -6.12
C THR A 299 0.92 -6.67 -7.12
N ARG A 300 1.32 -5.65 -7.86
CA ARG A 300 0.48 -5.04 -8.92
C ARG A 300 -0.02 -6.05 -9.97
N ARG A 301 0.70 -7.14 -10.22
CA ARG A 301 0.39 -8.10 -11.29
C ARG A 301 0.17 -9.52 -10.81
N LEU A 302 0.77 -9.91 -9.72
CA LEU A 302 0.79 -11.28 -9.24
C LEU A 302 0.22 -11.33 -7.83
N GLU A 303 -0.69 -12.28 -7.60
CA GLU A 303 -1.15 -12.66 -6.26
C GLU A 303 -0.94 -14.16 -6.08
N ILE A 304 -0.27 -14.53 -5.00
CA ILE A 304 -0.11 -15.92 -4.55
C ILE A 304 -0.90 -16.06 -3.28
N SER A 305 -1.75 -17.09 -3.21
CA SER A 305 -2.64 -17.34 -2.07
C SER A 305 -2.50 -18.77 -1.59
N TYR A 306 -2.55 -18.94 -0.29
CA TYR A 306 -2.70 -20.22 0.38
C TYR A 306 -3.93 -20.20 1.27
N GLY A 307 -4.73 -21.26 1.21
CA GLY A 307 -5.91 -21.47 2.05
C GLY A 307 -5.84 -22.81 2.75
N PHE A 308 -6.25 -22.83 3.98
CA PHE A 308 -6.36 -24.03 4.81
C PHE A 308 -7.76 -24.13 5.39
N ALA A 309 -8.35 -25.33 5.34
CA ALA A 309 -9.65 -25.61 5.92
C ALA A 309 -9.61 -26.89 6.75
N MET A 310 -10.03 -26.79 8.02
CA MET A 310 -10.08 -27.89 8.95
C MET A 310 -11.53 -28.20 9.31
N PRO A 311 -12.07 -29.36 8.90
CA PRO A 311 -13.38 -29.81 9.37
C PRO A 311 -13.28 -30.20 10.87
N ILE A 312 -14.24 -29.72 11.64
CA ILE A 312 -14.33 -30.04 13.07
C ILE A 312 -15.47 -31.02 13.24
N GLN A 313 -15.21 -32.26 13.70
CA GLN A 313 -16.17 -33.33 13.99
C GLN A 313 -16.74 -34.10 12.78
N THR A 314 -16.78 -33.57 11.56
CA THR A 314 -17.40 -34.24 10.39
C THR A 314 -16.47 -35.25 9.70
N VAL A 315 -15.21 -34.97 9.55
CA VAL A 315 -14.21 -35.89 8.99
C VAL A 315 -13.09 -36.07 10.02
N ARG A 316 -12.86 -37.32 10.40
CA ARG A 316 -11.81 -37.66 11.37
C ARG A 316 -10.54 -38.11 10.61
N SER A 317 -9.40 -38.02 11.29
CA SER A 317 -8.11 -38.51 10.78
C SER A 317 -7.70 -37.87 9.46
N THR A 318 -7.86 -36.53 9.34
CA THR A 318 -7.37 -35.75 8.22
C THR A 318 -6.49 -34.60 8.70
N ALA A 319 -5.47 -34.26 7.93
CA ALA A 319 -4.67 -33.04 8.11
C ALA A 319 -5.34 -31.78 7.53
N GLY A 320 -6.61 -31.88 7.11
CA GLY A 320 -7.39 -30.78 6.52
C GLY A 320 -7.23 -30.66 5.02
N THR A 321 -7.78 -29.59 4.49
CA THR A 321 -7.74 -29.26 3.05
C THR A 321 -6.72 -28.14 2.83
N HIS A 322 -5.78 -28.36 1.92
CA HIS A 322 -4.75 -27.41 1.54
C HIS A 322 -4.99 -26.89 0.13
N ARG A 323 -4.94 -25.57 -0.06
CA ARG A 323 -5.23 -24.92 -1.34
C ARG A 323 -4.16 -23.92 -1.69
N PHE A 324 -3.71 -23.95 -2.94
CA PHE A 324 -2.77 -23.02 -3.50
C PHE A 324 -3.39 -22.35 -4.72
N ALA A 325 -3.20 -21.06 -4.86
CA ALA A 325 -3.72 -20.31 -6.00
C ALA A 325 -2.73 -19.22 -6.42
N ILE A 326 -2.69 -18.97 -7.72
CA ILE A 326 -1.92 -17.90 -8.35
C ILE A 326 -2.87 -17.14 -9.25
N ASN A 327 -2.92 -15.81 -9.09
CA ASN A 327 -3.65 -14.91 -9.96
C ASN A 327 -2.67 -13.96 -10.65
N PHE A 328 -2.83 -13.78 -11.93
CA PHE A 328 -2.05 -12.86 -12.73
C PHE A 328 -2.95 -11.81 -13.38
N ARG A 329 -2.67 -10.52 -13.14
CA ARG A 329 -3.39 -9.37 -13.68
C ARG A 329 -2.59 -8.74 -14.81
N PHE A 330 -3.21 -8.63 -15.98
CA PHE A 330 -2.59 -8.07 -17.18
C PHE A 330 -2.89 -6.57 -17.30
N GLY A 331 -2.06 -5.86 -18.07
CA GLY A 331 -2.29 -4.46 -18.37
C GLY A 331 -1.79 -3.51 -17.29
N ARG A 332 -2.22 -2.25 -17.41
CA ARG A 332 -1.91 -1.19 -16.44
C ARG A 332 -2.93 -1.18 -15.31
N PRO A 333 -2.55 -0.73 -14.09
CA PRO A 333 -3.53 -0.46 -13.04
C PRO A 333 -4.62 0.49 -13.55
N SER A 334 -5.85 0.27 -13.11
CA SER A 334 -6.94 1.21 -13.39
C SER A 334 -6.74 2.51 -12.59
N ASP A 335 -7.37 3.60 -13.03
CA ASP A 335 -7.31 4.89 -12.32
C ASP A 335 -7.81 4.76 -10.86
N ASP A 336 -8.76 3.86 -10.60
CA ASP A 336 -9.26 3.57 -9.24
C ASP A 336 -8.19 2.85 -8.38
N GLU A 337 -7.44 1.91 -8.95
CA GLU A 337 -6.36 1.19 -8.25
C GLU A 337 -5.18 2.14 -7.97
N GLU A 338 -4.84 3.01 -8.91
CA GLU A 338 -3.79 4.02 -8.76
C GLU A 338 -4.19 5.06 -7.69
N SER A 339 -5.46 5.50 -7.70
CA SER A 339 -6.02 6.40 -6.69
C SER A 339 -6.02 5.76 -5.31
N LEU A 340 -6.34 4.47 -5.20
CA LEU A 340 -6.29 3.73 -3.94
C LEU A 340 -4.86 3.64 -3.40
N GLU A 341 -3.87 3.40 -4.26
CA GLU A 341 -2.45 3.36 -3.85
C GLU A 341 -1.98 4.71 -3.29
N ILE A 342 -2.40 5.81 -3.92
CA ILE A 342 -2.11 7.18 -3.44
C ILE A 342 -2.76 7.42 -2.07
N VAL A 343 -4.02 7.03 -1.89
CA VAL A 343 -4.73 7.19 -0.61
C VAL A 343 -4.08 6.35 0.50
N LEU A 344 -3.69 5.11 0.21
CA LEU A 344 -3.00 4.26 1.17
C LEU A 344 -1.63 4.82 1.57
N GLU A 345 -0.92 5.43 0.63
CA GLU A 345 0.35 6.11 0.92
C GLU A 345 0.14 7.35 1.80
N ALA A 346 -0.86 8.17 1.48
CA ALA A 346 -1.22 9.33 2.30
C ALA A 346 -1.64 8.91 3.73
N MET A 347 -2.43 7.85 3.87
CA MET A 347 -2.81 7.31 5.18
C MET A 347 -1.60 6.81 5.98
N ARG A 348 -0.62 6.22 5.31
CA ARG A 348 0.62 5.78 5.95
C ARG A 348 1.45 6.96 6.45
N GLN A 349 1.59 8.00 5.64
CA GLN A 349 2.28 9.23 6.04
C GLN A 349 1.58 9.89 7.23
N LEU A 350 0.25 9.95 7.21
CA LEU A 350 -0.53 10.45 8.35
C LEU A 350 -0.34 9.59 9.61
N LYS A 351 -0.30 8.26 9.46
CA LYS A 351 -0.05 7.36 10.59
C LYS A 351 1.36 7.51 11.16
N GLU A 352 2.36 7.69 10.30
CA GLU A 352 3.74 7.93 10.73
C GLU A 352 3.85 9.30 11.42
N GLN A 353 3.21 10.35 10.87
CA GLN A 353 3.10 11.66 11.52
C GLN A 353 2.40 11.56 12.88
N ALA A 354 1.28 10.81 12.96
CA ALA A 354 0.58 10.59 14.22
C ALA A 354 1.44 9.79 15.23
N ARG A 355 2.26 8.84 14.76
CA ARG A 355 3.23 8.11 15.60
C ARG A 355 4.31 9.04 16.13
N VAL A 356 4.86 9.88 15.27
CA VAL A 356 5.86 10.90 15.66
C VAL A 356 5.23 11.89 16.65
N GLN A 357 3.99 12.32 16.41
CA GLN A 357 3.26 13.19 17.31
C GLN A 357 2.95 12.50 18.65
N ALA A 358 2.52 11.24 18.63
CA ALA A 358 2.28 10.46 19.86
C ALA A 358 3.58 10.21 20.64
N LEU A 359 4.74 10.12 19.99
CA LEU A 359 6.04 10.10 20.66
C LEU A 359 6.39 11.46 21.26
N LYS A 360 6.05 12.57 20.58
CA LYS A 360 6.14 13.93 21.14
C LYS A 360 5.20 14.09 22.33
N ASP A 361 3.95 13.65 22.22
CA ASP A 361 2.94 13.73 23.28
C ASP A 361 3.28 12.82 24.48
N ARG A 362 3.99 11.70 24.28
CA ARG A 362 4.57 10.91 25.38
C ARG A 362 5.69 11.64 26.12
N ALA A 363 6.44 12.47 25.40
CA ALA A 363 7.36 13.43 26.06
C ALA A 363 6.58 14.52 26.83
N GLU A 364 5.30 14.72 26.49
CA GLU A 364 4.39 15.66 27.16
C GLU A 364 3.77 15.14 28.48
N GLY A 365 3.94 13.87 28.82
CA GLY A 365 3.54 13.30 30.12
C GLY A 365 4.35 13.82 31.32
N LEU A 366 5.31 14.72 31.08
CA LEU A 366 6.06 15.41 32.11
C LEU A 366 5.19 16.52 32.75
N THR A 367 5.26 16.65 34.05
CA THR A 367 4.73 17.86 34.71
C THR A 367 5.38 19.11 34.12
N ALA A 368 4.70 20.24 34.16
CA ALA A 368 5.22 21.49 33.59
C ALA A 368 6.61 21.86 34.17
N GLY A 369 6.87 21.53 35.43
CA GLY A 369 8.17 21.71 36.07
C GLY A 369 9.27 20.77 35.50
N GLN A 370 8.96 19.50 35.34
CA GLN A 370 9.87 18.53 34.75
C GLN A 370 10.19 18.83 33.29
N ARG A 371 9.19 19.26 32.51
CA ARG A 371 9.38 19.68 31.12
C ARG A 371 10.35 20.87 31.05
N ARG A 372 10.18 21.89 31.89
CA ARG A 372 11.07 23.04 31.92
C ARG A 372 12.51 22.65 32.22
N VAL A 373 12.71 21.77 33.19
CA VAL A 373 14.06 21.27 33.56
C VAL A 373 14.67 20.42 32.44
N TYR A 374 13.85 19.57 31.80
CA TYR A 374 14.27 18.78 30.64
C TYR A 374 14.71 19.67 29.47
N GLU A 375 13.88 20.65 29.11
CA GLU A 375 14.16 21.60 28.03
C GLU A 375 15.41 22.43 28.33
N GLU A 376 15.61 22.81 29.57
CA GLU A 376 16.79 23.56 30.01
C GLU A 376 18.07 22.72 29.85
N TYR A 377 18.09 21.48 30.30
CA TYR A 377 19.25 20.59 30.11
C TYR A 377 19.48 20.28 28.63
N ALA A 378 18.48 20.06 27.87
CA ALA A 378 18.59 19.86 26.42
C ALA A 378 19.10 21.10 25.67
N ALA A 379 18.68 22.30 26.10
CA ALA A 379 19.19 23.56 25.56
C ALA A 379 20.64 23.80 25.94
N GLN A 380 21.01 23.56 27.20
CA GLN A 380 22.40 23.66 27.69
C GLN A 380 23.33 22.66 26.97
N SER A 381 22.88 21.43 26.74
CA SER A 381 23.59 20.46 25.92
C SER A 381 23.89 20.98 24.52
N ARG A 382 22.86 21.51 23.83
CA ARG A 382 23.02 22.10 22.47
C ARG A 382 24.00 23.28 22.49
N PHE A 383 23.87 24.14 23.48
CA PHE A 383 24.79 25.27 23.66
C PHE A 383 26.24 24.82 23.82
N HIS A 384 26.53 23.87 24.73
CA HIS A 384 27.89 23.34 24.92
C HIS A 384 28.40 22.63 23.65
N LEU A 385 27.54 21.90 22.97
CA LEU A 385 27.88 21.23 21.70
C LEU A 385 28.31 22.26 20.64
N SER A 386 27.56 23.36 20.48
CA SER A 386 27.89 24.44 19.53
C SER A 386 29.17 25.19 19.89
N GLN A 387 29.58 25.16 21.16
CA GLN A 387 30.82 25.78 21.66
C GLN A 387 32.03 24.82 21.64
N GLY A 388 31.92 23.64 21.01
CA GLY A 388 32.99 22.65 20.96
C GLY A 388 33.30 22.01 22.32
N ARG A 389 32.41 22.11 23.31
CA ARG A 389 32.55 21.55 24.66
C ARG A 389 31.74 20.25 24.76
N TYR A 390 32.27 19.19 24.18
CA TYR A 390 31.53 17.96 24.02
C TYR A 390 31.28 17.20 25.32
N GLN A 391 32.21 17.19 26.24
CA GLN A 391 32.05 16.55 27.54
C GLN A 391 30.99 17.22 28.40
N GLU A 392 30.93 18.55 28.41
CA GLU A 392 29.87 19.30 29.09
C GLU A 392 28.52 19.07 28.42
N SER A 393 28.49 19.05 27.08
CA SER A 393 27.27 18.70 26.31
C SER A 393 26.73 17.32 26.65
N GLN A 394 27.64 16.32 26.74
CA GLN A 394 27.30 14.94 27.13
C GLN A 394 26.70 14.90 28.55
N ARG A 395 27.33 15.61 29.50
CA ARG A 395 26.85 15.69 30.88
C ARG A 395 25.44 16.29 30.95
N GLN A 396 25.20 17.39 30.26
CA GLN A 396 23.84 18.00 30.21
C GLN A 396 22.81 17.08 29.55
N LEU A 397 23.20 16.39 28.49
CA LEU A 397 22.30 15.45 27.81
C LEU A 397 22.00 14.23 28.69
N SER A 398 22.95 13.75 29.50
CA SER A 398 22.72 12.68 30.46
C SER A 398 21.73 13.11 31.56
N LEU A 399 21.81 14.35 32.04
CA LEU A 399 20.86 14.92 33.00
C LEU A 399 19.45 15.03 32.39
N ALA A 400 19.34 15.47 31.14
CA ALA A 400 18.05 15.47 30.43
C ALA A 400 17.42 14.07 30.37
N LEU A 401 18.21 13.02 30.08
CA LEU A 401 17.78 11.63 30.06
C LEU A 401 17.28 11.10 31.41
N THR A 402 17.72 11.69 32.55
CA THR A 402 17.25 11.30 33.89
C THR A 402 15.94 11.96 34.28
N VAL A 403 15.58 13.10 33.68
CA VAL A 403 14.39 13.88 34.01
C VAL A 403 13.21 13.49 33.11
N GLY A 404 13.48 13.17 31.86
CA GLY A 404 12.46 12.87 30.85
C GLY A 404 12.41 11.42 30.43
N PRO A 405 11.30 10.96 29.80
CA PRO A 405 11.27 9.64 29.21
C PRO A 405 12.30 9.59 28.08
N PRO A 406 13.16 8.55 28.04
CA PRO A 406 14.19 8.43 27.03
C PRO A 406 13.55 8.19 25.66
N GLY A 407 13.47 9.23 24.81
CA GLY A 407 13.11 9.08 23.40
C GLY A 407 14.24 8.37 22.64
N GLU A 408 13.91 7.49 21.70
CA GLU A 408 14.92 6.77 20.88
C GLU A 408 15.92 7.74 20.21
N GLU A 409 15.44 8.90 19.77
CA GLU A 409 16.26 9.94 19.15
C GLU A 409 17.29 10.53 20.14
N LEU A 410 16.87 10.79 21.38
CA LEU A 410 17.76 11.34 22.41
C LEU A 410 18.80 10.32 22.85
N ILE A 411 18.43 9.06 22.97
CA ILE A 411 19.36 7.93 23.28
C ILE A 411 20.37 7.78 22.14
N ALA A 412 19.91 7.78 20.89
CA ALA A 412 20.77 7.69 19.72
C ALA A 412 21.74 8.89 19.64
N ARG A 413 21.25 10.10 19.91
CA ARG A 413 22.05 11.32 19.98
C ARG A 413 23.10 11.26 21.09
N PHE A 414 22.71 10.74 22.24
CA PHE A 414 23.65 10.54 23.38
C PHE A 414 24.72 9.52 23.02
N GLY A 415 24.35 8.40 22.35
CA GLY A 415 25.32 7.41 21.87
C GLY A 415 26.32 7.98 20.87
N ARG A 416 25.86 8.79 19.92
CA ARG A 416 26.74 9.48 18.96
C ARG A 416 27.63 10.51 19.62
N LEU A 417 27.13 11.24 20.60
CA LEU A 417 27.92 12.20 21.37
C LEU A 417 28.98 11.50 22.24
N ASN A 418 28.64 10.35 22.83
CA ASN A 418 29.62 9.55 23.58
C ASN A 418 30.80 9.14 22.70
N MET A 419 30.55 8.66 21.49
CA MET A 419 31.61 8.31 20.54
C MET A 419 32.51 9.51 20.23
N ALA A 420 31.94 10.70 20.08
CA ALA A 420 32.74 11.92 19.86
C ALA A 420 33.58 12.29 21.07
N VAL A 421 33.00 12.16 22.27
CA VAL A 421 33.70 12.50 23.55
C VAL A 421 34.85 11.56 23.85
N GLU A 422 34.82 10.30 23.43
CA GLU A 422 35.94 9.36 23.57
C GLU A 422 37.21 9.86 22.88
N HIS A 423 37.08 10.69 21.86
CA HIS A 423 38.23 11.23 21.12
C HIS A 423 38.47 12.70 21.38
N PHE A 424 37.43 13.50 21.66
CA PHE A 424 37.52 14.94 21.89
C PHE A 424 36.61 15.37 23.04
N ALA A 425 37.21 15.73 24.17
CA ALA A 425 36.51 16.36 25.31
C ALA A 425 36.03 17.78 24.91
N ARG A 426 36.90 18.52 24.22
CA ARG A 426 36.64 19.86 23.70
C ARG A 426 37.58 20.19 22.53
N LEU A 427 37.21 21.17 21.72
CA LEU A 427 38.02 21.78 20.66
C LEU A 427 38.16 23.29 20.94
N PRO A 428 39.20 23.75 21.60
CA PRO A 428 39.30 25.13 22.09
C PRO A 428 39.57 26.14 20.96
N ARG A 429 40.22 25.73 19.86
CA ARG A 429 40.60 26.60 18.73
C ARG A 429 39.72 26.45 17.50
N TYR A 430 38.54 25.86 17.61
CA TYR A 430 37.72 25.59 16.46
C TYR A 430 37.25 26.86 15.69
N GLN A 431 37.38 28.05 16.29
CA GLN A 431 37.10 29.33 15.65
C GLN A 431 38.30 29.91 14.91
N GLU A 432 39.52 29.52 15.28
CA GLU A 432 40.79 30.08 14.78
C GLU A 432 41.51 29.12 13.83
N ASP A 433 41.40 27.82 14.08
CA ASP A 433 42.08 26.77 13.31
C ASP A 433 41.08 26.12 12.32
N PRO A 434 41.36 26.20 11.00
CA PRO A 434 40.50 25.59 9.99
C PRO A 434 40.32 24.07 10.11
N ALA A 435 41.34 23.35 10.61
CA ALA A 435 41.27 21.90 10.82
C ALA A 435 40.39 21.56 12.02
N GLU A 436 40.55 22.26 13.17
CA GLU A 436 39.64 22.12 14.31
C GLU A 436 38.22 22.58 13.95
N ALA A 437 38.03 23.61 13.13
CA ALA A 437 36.73 24.04 12.61
C ALA A 437 36.03 22.94 11.80
N ALA A 438 36.74 22.29 10.89
CA ALA A 438 36.23 21.18 10.11
C ALA A 438 35.92 19.95 11.00
N THR A 439 36.77 19.67 12.00
CA THR A 439 36.52 18.62 12.99
C THR A 439 35.23 18.89 13.79
N HIS A 440 35.07 20.12 14.27
CA HIS A 440 33.88 20.57 14.99
C HIS A 440 32.61 20.38 14.16
N GLN A 441 32.63 20.83 12.89
CA GLN A 441 31.50 20.64 11.96
C GLN A 441 31.21 19.18 11.71
N GLY A 442 32.23 18.33 11.59
CA GLY A 442 32.10 16.89 11.45
C GLY A 442 31.42 16.23 12.65
N ILE A 443 31.81 16.60 13.85
CA ILE A 443 31.19 16.12 15.10
C ILE A 443 29.76 16.58 15.23
N LEU A 444 29.47 17.86 14.93
CA LEU A 444 28.08 18.37 14.89
C LEU A 444 27.20 17.57 13.93
N ALA A 445 27.68 17.37 12.71
CA ALA A 445 26.95 16.62 11.69
C ALA A 445 26.67 15.17 12.16
N TYR A 446 27.66 14.51 12.78
CA TYR A 446 27.50 13.15 13.29
C TYR A 446 26.46 13.07 14.42
N VAL A 447 26.53 13.96 15.39
CA VAL A 447 25.59 14.01 16.52
C VAL A 447 24.17 14.28 16.06
N GLU A 448 23.99 15.02 14.97
CA GLU A 448 22.69 15.33 14.35
C GLU A 448 22.25 14.32 13.29
N ASP A 449 22.86 13.13 13.24
CA ASP A 449 22.53 12.02 12.34
C ASP A 449 22.79 12.29 10.83
N ARG A 450 23.70 13.20 10.53
CA ARG A 450 24.16 13.53 9.18
C ARG A 450 25.48 12.84 8.87
N GLY A 451 25.48 11.50 8.86
CA GLY A 451 26.69 10.67 8.78
C GLY A 451 27.56 10.95 7.55
N LEU A 452 26.98 11.17 6.37
CA LEU A 452 27.74 11.49 5.16
C LEU A 452 28.50 12.82 5.29
N GLU A 453 27.84 13.85 5.80
CA GLU A 453 28.44 15.16 6.03
C GLU A 453 29.55 15.06 7.10
N ALA A 454 29.33 14.27 8.13
CA ALA A 454 30.34 14.02 9.17
C ALA A 454 31.62 13.42 8.58
N VAL A 455 31.51 12.38 7.76
CA VAL A 455 32.67 11.75 7.08
C VAL A 455 33.38 12.74 6.15
N GLN A 456 32.65 13.56 5.41
CA GLN A 456 33.22 14.58 4.52
C GLN A 456 33.98 15.65 5.29
N LYS A 457 33.40 16.18 6.38
CA LYS A 457 34.02 17.23 7.20
C LYS A 457 35.27 16.74 7.98
N LEU A 458 35.21 15.51 8.52
CA LEU A 458 36.39 14.92 9.20
C LEU A 458 37.48 14.58 8.16
N SER A 459 37.14 14.14 6.96
CA SER A 459 38.12 13.94 5.89
C SER A 459 38.76 15.27 5.46
N LEU A 460 38.00 16.36 5.44
CA LEU A 460 38.51 17.71 5.19
C LEU A 460 39.45 18.16 6.31
N ALA A 461 39.13 17.88 7.58
CA ALA A 461 39.99 18.21 8.73
C ALA A 461 41.37 17.57 8.60
N LEU A 462 41.43 16.29 8.21
CA LEU A 462 42.69 15.58 7.93
C LEU A 462 43.47 16.16 6.76
N ALA A 463 42.81 16.78 5.79
CA ALA A 463 43.45 17.42 4.64
C ALA A 463 43.98 18.85 4.95
N LEU A 464 43.40 19.52 5.95
CA LEU A 464 43.74 20.92 6.31
C LEU A 464 44.83 21.05 7.36
N GLY A 465 45.07 20.01 8.16
CA GLY A 465 46.05 20.04 9.27
C GLY A 465 46.98 18.84 9.27
N PRO A 466 48.02 18.84 10.14
CA PRO A 466 48.80 17.64 10.38
C PRO A 466 47.86 16.54 10.89
N ALA A 467 48.04 15.31 10.43
CA ALA A 467 47.19 14.18 10.75
C ALA A 467 47.01 14.05 12.28
N ASP A 468 45.88 14.54 12.79
CA ASP A 468 45.49 14.39 14.18
C ASP A 468 45.00 12.95 14.41
N PRO A 469 45.68 12.15 15.22
CA PRO A 469 45.31 10.78 15.51
C PRO A 469 43.88 10.65 16.11
N GLY A 470 43.37 11.71 16.75
CA GLY A 470 42.03 11.79 17.29
C GLY A 470 40.98 11.84 16.19
N VAL A 471 41.18 12.70 15.16
CA VAL A 471 40.32 12.85 14.01
C VAL A 471 40.28 11.55 13.19
N GLU A 472 41.43 10.91 13.01
CA GLU A 472 41.51 9.66 12.26
C GLU A 472 40.78 8.51 12.95
N ARG A 473 40.94 8.38 14.29
CA ARG A 473 40.20 7.39 15.08
C ARG A 473 38.69 7.64 15.09
N LEU A 474 38.26 8.90 15.26
CA LEU A 474 36.87 9.27 15.25
C LEU A 474 36.25 8.99 13.86
N LEU A 475 36.97 9.34 12.78
CA LEU A 475 36.49 9.06 11.41
C LEU A 475 36.32 7.56 11.17
N ALA A 476 37.30 6.75 11.59
CA ALA A 476 37.26 5.29 11.48
C ALA A 476 36.07 4.70 12.29
N ALA A 477 35.81 5.23 13.49
CA ALA A 477 34.67 4.82 14.31
C ALA A 477 33.33 5.15 13.65
N ILE A 478 33.20 6.34 13.05
CA ILE A 478 32.01 6.77 12.31
C ILE A 478 31.81 5.93 11.02
N GLU A 479 32.91 5.66 10.28
CA GLU A 479 32.87 4.77 9.11
C GLU A 479 32.38 3.36 9.49
N GLY A 480 32.85 2.84 10.65
CA GLY A 480 32.39 1.55 11.17
C GLY A 480 30.92 1.55 11.59
N ALA A 481 30.45 2.62 12.23
CA ALA A 481 29.07 2.73 12.73
C ALA A 481 28.06 3.00 11.62
N THR A 482 28.44 3.75 10.57
CA THR A 482 27.54 4.17 9.50
C THR A 482 27.65 3.35 8.22
N GLY A 483 28.72 2.55 8.05
CA GLY A 483 29.05 1.85 6.81
C GLY A 483 29.53 2.76 5.67
N LEU A 484 29.62 4.07 5.90
CA LEU A 484 30.10 5.05 4.93
C LEU A 484 31.64 5.04 4.94
N ARG A 485 32.25 5.19 3.78
CA ARG A 485 33.72 5.24 3.64
C ARG A 485 34.15 6.58 3.06
N ARG A 486 35.30 7.10 3.54
CA ARG A 486 35.96 8.25 2.93
C ARG A 486 36.35 7.94 1.48
N VAL A 487 36.16 8.91 0.60
CA VAL A 487 36.64 8.83 -0.79
C VAL A 487 38.05 9.41 -0.83
N GLN A 488 39.05 8.57 -1.09
CA GLN A 488 40.42 9.02 -1.27
C GLN A 488 40.55 9.83 -2.57
N GLY A 489 41.12 11.03 -2.48
CA GLY A 489 41.51 11.82 -3.64
C GLY A 489 40.56 12.92 -4.12
N ILE A 490 39.56 13.33 -3.34
CA ILE A 490 38.73 14.49 -3.69
C ILE A 490 39.38 15.76 -3.14
N THR A 491 39.95 16.58 -4.03
CA THR A 491 40.29 17.99 -3.75
C THR A 491 38.99 18.78 -3.66
N VAL A 492 38.45 18.94 -2.47
CA VAL A 492 37.18 19.66 -2.28
C VAL A 492 37.49 21.13 -2.15
N THR A 493 37.09 21.92 -3.17
CA THR A 493 37.16 23.38 -3.08
C THR A 493 36.09 23.89 -2.11
N PRO A 494 36.33 24.96 -1.32
CA PRO A 494 35.35 25.52 -0.40
C PRO A 494 34.00 25.82 -1.06
N LYS A 495 34.00 26.22 -2.33
CA LYS A 495 32.79 26.50 -3.13
C LYS A 495 31.92 25.25 -3.36
N SER A 496 32.51 24.08 -3.58
CA SER A 496 31.76 22.85 -3.81
C SER A 496 31.05 22.36 -2.52
N LEU A 497 31.66 22.58 -1.37
CA LEU A 497 31.05 22.26 -0.08
C LEU A 497 29.80 23.08 0.21
N ILE A 498 29.80 24.37 -0.10
CA ILE A 498 28.64 25.25 0.06
C ILE A 498 27.50 24.79 -0.86
N ILE A 499 27.83 24.44 -2.10
CA ILE A 499 26.88 23.91 -3.08
C ILE A 499 26.25 22.60 -2.61
N ASP A 500 27.08 21.66 -2.13
CA ASP A 500 26.59 20.35 -1.68
C ASP A 500 25.74 20.47 -0.40
N ALA A 501 26.10 21.38 0.51
CA ALA A 501 25.28 21.68 1.70
C ALA A 501 23.91 22.25 1.33
N LYS A 502 23.84 23.18 0.38
CA LYS A 502 22.59 23.75 -0.11
C LYS A 502 21.73 22.70 -0.84
N LEU A 503 22.33 21.78 -1.59
CA LEU A 503 21.62 20.68 -2.23
C LEU A 503 20.99 19.75 -1.19
N THR A 504 21.71 19.42 -0.13
CA THR A 504 21.20 18.60 0.97
C THR A 504 20.05 19.31 1.72
N GLN A 505 20.17 20.63 1.92
CA GLN A 505 19.06 21.42 2.52
C GLN A 505 17.85 21.47 1.60
N ALA A 506 18.03 21.56 0.28
CA ALA A 506 16.93 21.53 -0.68
C ALA A 506 16.21 20.16 -0.67
N GLU A 507 16.95 19.06 -0.57
CA GLU A 507 16.40 17.70 -0.45
C GLU A 507 15.64 17.51 0.87
N ALA A 508 16.16 18.04 1.96
CA ALA A 508 15.46 18.05 3.25
C ALA A 508 14.15 18.85 3.18
N ALA A 509 14.18 20.03 2.58
CA ALA A 509 12.99 20.85 2.37
C ALA A 509 11.93 20.15 1.51
N LEU A 510 12.34 19.40 0.47
CA LEU A 510 11.44 18.55 -0.32
C LEU A 510 10.78 17.45 0.53
N SER A 511 11.56 16.79 1.36
CA SER A 511 11.05 15.70 2.22
C SER A 511 10.10 16.20 3.31
N GLU A 512 10.29 17.45 3.76
CA GLU A 512 9.46 18.12 4.76
C GLU A 512 8.23 18.82 4.16
N GLY A 513 8.05 18.78 2.83
CA GLY A 513 6.95 19.43 2.13
C GLY A 513 7.10 20.95 1.97
N ARG A 514 8.28 21.52 2.30
CA ARG A 514 8.60 22.94 2.13
C ARG A 514 9.09 23.21 0.70
N HIS A 515 8.18 23.00 -0.26
CA HIS A 515 8.52 23.02 -1.69
C HIS A 515 9.00 24.39 -2.18
N GLY A 516 8.52 25.49 -1.58
CA GLY A 516 8.99 26.85 -1.87
C GLY A 516 10.46 27.03 -1.51
N ASP A 517 10.86 26.62 -0.30
CA ASP A 517 12.25 26.70 0.16
C ASP A 517 13.18 25.85 -0.71
N ALA A 518 12.70 24.67 -1.14
CA ALA A 518 13.45 23.80 -2.04
C ALA A 518 13.68 24.44 -3.41
N VAL A 519 12.73 25.21 -3.95
CA VAL A 519 12.90 26.00 -5.17
C VAL A 519 13.99 27.05 -4.97
N ASP A 520 13.92 27.83 -3.88
CA ASP A 520 14.87 28.93 -3.62
C ASP A 520 16.30 28.40 -3.45
N LEU A 521 16.48 27.37 -2.63
CA LEU A 521 17.79 26.72 -2.40
C LEU A 521 18.37 26.13 -3.69
N SER A 522 17.55 25.47 -4.51
CA SER A 522 17.99 24.91 -5.79
C SER A 522 18.38 25.99 -6.79
N LEU A 523 17.63 27.09 -6.85
CA LEU A 523 17.97 28.25 -7.68
C LEU A 523 19.25 28.95 -7.22
N GLU A 524 19.51 29.04 -5.91
CA GLU A 524 20.77 29.56 -5.38
C GLU A 524 21.96 28.71 -5.84
N VAL A 525 21.84 27.39 -5.79
CA VAL A 525 22.88 26.49 -6.30
C VAL A 525 23.11 26.69 -7.79
N LEU A 526 22.02 26.80 -8.59
CA LEU A 526 22.10 26.96 -10.03
C LEU A 526 22.65 28.33 -10.47
N ARG A 527 22.58 29.35 -9.61
CA ARG A 527 23.28 30.64 -9.84
C ARG A 527 24.80 30.52 -9.70
N GLU A 528 25.26 29.61 -8.87
CA GLU A 528 26.67 29.36 -8.63
C GLU A 528 27.27 28.33 -9.59
N ASP A 529 26.49 27.30 -9.96
CA ASP A 529 26.88 26.23 -10.86
C ASP A 529 25.61 25.65 -11.55
N ASP A 530 25.33 26.12 -12.76
CA ASP A 530 24.17 25.74 -13.57
C ASP A 530 24.30 24.33 -14.18
N THR A 531 25.48 23.72 -14.10
CA THR A 531 25.75 22.37 -14.64
C THR A 531 25.40 21.24 -13.67
N ARG A 532 24.96 21.52 -12.44
CA ARG A 532 24.68 20.53 -11.41
C ARG A 532 23.33 19.79 -11.66
N PRO A 533 23.35 18.50 -12.06
CA PRO A 533 22.12 17.77 -12.36
C PRO A 533 21.17 17.65 -11.16
N ARG A 534 21.72 17.44 -9.95
CA ARG A 534 20.91 17.31 -8.71
C ARG A 534 20.10 18.56 -8.40
N ALA A 535 20.66 19.75 -8.63
CA ALA A 535 19.94 21.00 -8.43
C ALA A 535 18.73 21.11 -9.38
N TRP A 536 18.90 20.74 -10.64
CA TRP A 536 17.82 20.69 -11.63
C TRP A 536 16.78 19.61 -11.30
N GLN A 537 17.17 18.46 -10.74
CA GLN A 537 16.27 17.40 -10.31
C GLN A 537 15.43 17.85 -9.10
N ASN A 538 16.06 18.49 -8.10
CA ASN A 538 15.37 19.02 -6.93
C ASN A 538 14.37 20.12 -7.35
N LEU A 539 14.78 21.02 -8.23
CA LEU A 539 13.93 22.08 -8.77
C LEU A 539 12.73 21.50 -9.55
N GLY A 540 12.96 20.48 -10.38
CA GLY A 540 11.92 19.77 -11.11
C GLY A 540 10.91 19.09 -10.20
N THR A 541 11.37 18.46 -9.12
CA THR A 541 10.55 17.82 -8.11
C THR A 541 9.72 18.85 -7.32
N ALA A 542 10.35 19.97 -6.92
CA ALA A 542 9.67 21.04 -6.20
C ALA A 542 8.54 21.66 -7.02
N TYR A 543 8.79 22.00 -8.29
CA TYR A 543 7.74 22.52 -9.17
C TYR A 543 6.64 21.52 -9.46
N PHE A 544 6.96 20.24 -9.55
CA PHE A 544 5.94 19.19 -9.67
C PHE A 544 5.00 19.17 -8.45
N ALA A 545 5.56 19.21 -7.25
CA ALA A 545 4.79 19.25 -6.02
C ALA A 545 3.91 20.50 -5.89
N LEU A 546 4.40 21.63 -6.43
CA LEU A 546 3.66 22.90 -6.52
C LEU A 546 2.63 22.93 -7.68
N LYS A 547 2.50 21.83 -8.46
CA LYS A 547 1.63 21.70 -9.64
C LYS A 547 1.98 22.65 -10.80
N ASP A 548 3.17 23.23 -10.79
CA ASP A 548 3.72 23.96 -11.93
C ASP A 548 4.43 23.00 -12.90
N PHE A 549 3.62 22.32 -13.71
CA PHE A 549 4.11 21.29 -14.63
C PHE A 549 5.01 21.86 -15.74
N ASP A 550 4.82 23.12 -16.14
CA ASP A 550 5.64 23.75 -17.17
C ASP A 550 7.04 24.04 -16.67
N SER A 551 7.19 24.58 -15.48
CA SER A 551 8.50 24.81 -14.84
C SER A 551 9.16 23.48 -14.48
N SER A 552 8.41 22.50 -13.99
CA SER A 552 8.90 21.16 -13.75
C SER A 552 9.48 20.50 -15.01
N LEU A 553 8.77 20.55 -16.13
CA LEU A 553 9.26 20.04 -17.42
C LEU A 553 10.56 20.72 -17.88
N ARG A 554 10.65 22.05 -17.71
CA ARG A 554 11.88 22.79 -18.05
C ARG A 554 13.05 22.35 -17.19
N ALA A 555 12.84 22.23 -15.87
CA ALA A 555 13.89 21.81 -14.94
C ALA A 555 14.37 20.38 -15.21
N TRP A 556 13.45 19.43 -15.42
CA TRP A 556 13.81 18.05 -15.73
C TRP A 556 14.52 17.88 -17.08
N ARG A 557 14.22 18.73 -18.08
CA ARG A 557 14.95 18.76 -19.36
C ARG A 557 16.38 19.25 -19.17
N GLN A 558 16.62 20.24 -18.30
CA GLN A 558 17.95 20.68 -17.94
C GLN A 558 18.71 19.60 -17.14
N ALA A 559 18.05 18.96 -16.19
CA ALA A 559 18.62 17.81 -15.49
C ALA A 559 19.09 16.72 -16.48
N LEU A 560 18.28 16.38 -17.47
CA LEU A 560 18.64 15.39 -18.51
C LEU A 560 19.86 15.83 -19.36
N ARG A 561 20.01 17.14 -19.60
CA ARG A 561 21.12 17.69 -20.39
C ARG A 561 22.46 17.51 -19.67
N HIS A 562 22.48 17.76 -18.37
CA HIS A 562 23.70 17.77 -17.55
C HIS A 562 24.00 16.42 -16.89
N GLU A 563 23.04 15.49 -16.83
CA GLU A 563 23.23 14.16 -16.23
C GLU A 563 24.15 13.27 -17.07
N LYS A 564 25.15 12.68 -16.44
CA LYS A 564 26.15 11.82 -17.10
C LYS A 564 25.82 10.33 -16.98
N SER A 565 25.09 9.92 -15.94
CA SER A 565 24.75 8.50 -15.69
C SER A 565 23.69 7.99 -16.68
N PRO A 566 23.95 6.93 -17.48
CA PRO A 566 22.97 6.40 -18.43
C PRO A 566 21.68 5.95 -17.77
N ALA A 567 21.77 5.30 -16.59
CA ALA A 567 20.62 4.78 -15.84
C ALA A 567 19.71 5.93 -15.34
N ILE A 568 20.32 7.01 -14.80
CA ILE A 568 19.55 8.18 -14.32
C ILE A 568 18.94 8.94 -15.51
N ARG A 569 19.66 9.05 -16.63
CA ARG A 569 19.11 9.64 -17.87
C ARG A 569 17.86 8.92 -18.36
N GLU A 570 17.83 7.61 -18.30
CA GLU A 570 16.68 6.81 -18.69
C GLU A 570 15.50 7.01 -17.73
N ALA A 571 15.76 7.04 -16.44
CA ALA A 571 14.74 7.37 -15.43
C ALA A 571 14.13 8.76 -15.69
N ILE A 572 14.95 9.79 -15.91
CA ILE A 572 14.49 11.16 -16.21
C ILE A 572 13.64 11.19 -17.49
N ARG A 573 13.99 10.45 -18.54
CA ARG A 573 13.15 10.34 -19.75
C ARG A 573 11.78 9.73 -19.46
N GLY A 574 11.72 8.73 -18.58
CA GLY A 574 10.46 8.16 -18.09
C GLY A 574 9.60 9.20 -17.37
N TYR A 575 10.21 9.98 -16.48
CA TYR A 575 9.56 11.08 -15.77
C TYR A 575 9.01 12.14 -16.73
N LEU A 576 9.80 12.59 -17.69
CA LEU A 576 9.38 13.58 -18.68
C LEU A 576 8.16 13.12 -19.49
N LYS A 577 8.13 11.85 -19.93
CA LYS A 577 6.97 11.28 -20.63
C LYS A 577 5.70 11.29 -19.76
N SER A 578 5.85 11.00 -18.50
CA SER A 578 4.74 10.99 -17.53
C SER A 578 4.22 12.41 -17.27
N LEU A 579 5.11 13.37 -17.07
CA LEU A 579 4.79 14.79 -16.89
C LEU A 579 4.08 15.39 -18.13
N GLU A 580 4.52 15.06 -19.33
CA GLU A 580 3.89 15.52 -20.57
C GLU A 580 2.45 14.97 -20.72
N ARG A 581 2.18 13.75 -20.24
CA ARG A 581 0.82 13.19 -20.21
C ARG A 581 -0.06 13.90 -19.17
N LEU A 582 0.47 14.16 -17.97
CA LEU A 582 -0.25 14.88 -16.92
C LEU A 582 -0.60 16.30 -17.35
N ARG A 583 0.34 17.01 -17.95
CA ARG A 583 0.12 18.36 -18.50
C ARG A 583 -1.00 18.40 -19.55
N ARG A 584 -1.14 17.38 -20.40
CA ARG A 584 -2.22 17.30 -21.40
C ARG A 584 -3.59 17.06 -20.79
N ARG A 585 -3.66 16.45 -19.61
CA ARG A 585 -4.90 16.13 -18.89
C ARG A 585 -5.42 17.28 -18.02
N GLU A 586 -4.53 18.11 -17.49
CA GLU A 586 -4.87 19.33 -16.75
C GLU A 586 -4.39 20.56 -17.56
N PRO A 587 -5.25 21.15 -18.43
CA PRO A 587 -4.93 22.45 -19.00
C PRO A 587 -4.88 23.47 -17.86
N ALA A 588 -3.82 24.27 -17.85
CA ALA A 588 -3.45 25.22 -16.82
C ALA A 588 -4.67 25.97 -16.25
N LYS A 589 -5.08 25.61 -15.01
CA LYS A 589 -5.73 26.60 -14.16
C LYS A 589 -4.67 27.66 -13.88
N THR A 590 -4.95 28.88 -14.26
CA THR A 590 -4.16 30.07 -13.96
C THR A 590 -3.76 30.07 -12.50
N VAL A 591 -2.63 29.46 -12.18
CA VAL A 591 -1.93 29.70 -10.93
C VAL A 591 -1.33 31.08 -11.09
N SER A 592 -1.63 31.99 -10.16
CA SER A 592 -1.00 33.30 -10.08
C SER A 592 0.48 33.20 -10.38
N PRO A 593 1.06 34.08 -11.19
CA PRO A 593 2.43 33.95 -11.62
C PRO A 593 3.31 33.81 -10.40
N VAL A 594 4.03 32.70 -10.31
CA VAL A 594 5.19 32.59 -9.44
C VAL A 594 6.03 33.83 -9.72
N ARG A 595 6.31 34.60 -8.67
CA ARG A 595 7.04 35.86 -8.77
C ARG A 595 8.19 35.72 -9.76
N PRO A 596 8.26 36.54 -10.78
CA PRO A 596 9.43 36.56 -11.65
C PRO A 596 10.64 36.72 -10.74
N ILE A 597 11.75 36.06 -11.09
CA ILE A 597 13.04 36.25 -10.42
C ILE A 597 13.20 37.75 -10.27
N PRO A 598 13.26 38.33 -9.05
CA PRO A 598 13.41 39.74 -8.93
C PRO A 598 14.75 40.08 -9.57
N GLU A 599 14.74 40.75 -10.71
CA GLU A 599 15.85 41.57 -11.07
C GLU A 599 16.18 42.36 -9.82
N ARG A 600 17.39 42.22 -9.29
CA ARG A 600 17.83 42.99 -8.14
C ARG A 600 17.44 44.44 -8.39
N VAL A 601 16.46 44.94 -7.69
CA VAL A 601 16.12 46.35 -7.67
C VAL A 601 17.39 47.04 -7.18
N ARG A 602 18.19 47.54 -8.09
CA ARG A 602 19.36 48.37 -7.75
C ARG A 602 18.80 49.72 -7.34
N LEU A 603 18.44 49.87 -6.08
CA LEU A 603 18.12 51.17 -5.53
C LEU A 603 19.40 52.02 -5.52
N SER A 604 19.33 53.20 -6.12
CA SER A 604 20.37 54.21 -6.02
C SER A 604 20.50 54.72 -4.57
N GLU A 605 21.61 55.29 -4.18
CA GLU A 605 21.81 55.90 -2.84
C GLU A 605 20.70 56.84 -2.48
N ARG A 606 20.20 57.62 -3.45
CA ARG A 606 19.12 58.58 -3.27
C ARG A 606 17.77 57.89 -2.96
N GLU A 607 17.43 56.82 -3.69
CA GLU A 607 16.22 56.07 -3.46
C GLU A 607 16.23 55.31 -2.12
N VAL A 608 17.41 54.80 -1.70
CA VAL A 608 17.58 54.21 -0.37
C VAL A 608 17.32 55.27 0.73
N SER A 609 17.92 56.45 0.59
CA SER A 609 17.69 57.55 1.57
C SER A 609 16.26 58.03 1.59
N GLU A 610 15.58 58.13 0.45
CA GLU A 610 14.17 58.48 0.38
C GLU A 610 13.25 57.42 0.96
N LEU A 611 13.52 56.15 0.76
CA LEU A 611 12.80 55.03 1.38
C LEU A 611 13.04 54.97 2.89
N PHE A 612 14.30 55.22 3.32
CA PHE A 612 14.65 55.23 4.74
C PHE A 612 13.91 56.36 5.48
N ASN A 613 13.90 57.58 4.94
CA ASN A 613 13.19 58.74 5.50
C ASN A 613 11.69 58.47 5.53
N ARG A 614 11.10 57.86 4.47
CA ARG A 614 9.68 57.46 4.48
C ARG A 614 9.38 56.44 5.59
N GLY A 615 10.29 55.48 5.84
CA GLY A 615 10.18 54.53 6.94
C GLY A 615 10.20 55.22 8.32
N ILE A 616 11.09 56.20 8.51
CA ILE A 616 11.17 56.99 9.73
C ILE A 616 9.92 57.84 9.92
N ASP A 617 9.43 58.50 8.87
CA ASP A 617 8.19 59.28 8.91
C ASP A 617 6.96 58.45 9.26
N ALA A 618 6.85 57.23 8.69
CA ALA A 618 5.80 56.28 9.01
C ALA A 618 5.91 55.82 10.49
N TYR A 619 7.12 55.54 10.99
CA TYR A 619 7.35 55.17 12.37
C TYR A 619 6.93 56.28 13.34
N THR A 620 7.27 57.53 13.05
CA THR A 620 6.88 58.68 13.90
C THR A 620 5.38 58.92 13.92
N ARG A 621 4.66 58.57 12.86
CA ARG A 621 3.19 58.61 12.78
C ARG A 621 2.50 57.38 13.36
N ARG A 622 3.26 56.43 13.95
CA ARG A 622 2.81 55.13 14.46
C ARG A 622 2.18 54.19 13.38
N GLU A 623 2.53 54.41 12.12
CA GLU A 623 2.13 53.55 11.00
C GLU A 623 3.13 52.39 10.85
N PHE A 624 3.25 51.55 11.90
CA PHE A 624 4.30 50.58 12.04
C PHE A 624 4.39 49.57 10.88
N ASN A 625 3.26 49.16 10.31
CA ASN A 625 3.27 48.27 9.15
C ASN A 625 3.91 48.88 7.90
N ARG A 626 3.63 50.16 7.64
CA ARG A 626 4.25 50.92 6.54
C ARG A 626 5.73 51.20 6.76
N ALA A 627 6.11 51.47 8.02
CA ALA A 627 7.52 51.59 8.38
C ALA A 627 8.28 50.29 8.16
N ALA A 628 7.70 49.15 8.58
CA ALA A 628 8.32 47.82 8.36
C ALA A 628 8.48 47.49 6.88
N GLU A 629 7.50 47.85 6.03
CA GLU A 629 7.54 47.63 4.61
C GLU A 629 8.64 48.44 3.93
N ALA A 630 8.79 49.72 4.27
CA ALA A 630 9.83 50.58 3.74
C ALA A 630 11.26 50.05 4.09
N PHE A 631 11.47 49.64 5.36
CA PHE A 631 12.77 49.10 5.76
C PHE A 631 13.07 47.73 5.16
N ARG A 632 12.05 46.85 4.98
CA ARG A 632 12.22 45.60 4.28
C ARG A 632 12.62 45.80 2.82
N THR A 633 12.00 46.74 2.10
CA THR A 633 12.33 47.06 0.72
C THR A 633 13.80 47.48 0.57
N ILE A 634 14.32 48.26 1.53
CA ILE A 634 15.75 48.61 1.57
C ILE A 634 16.62 47.38 1.78
N LEU A 635 16.24 46.50 2.72
CA LEU A 635 17.00 45.31 3.04
C LEU A 635 16.94 44.24 1.92
N GLU A 636 15.87 44.17 1.16
CA GLU A 636 15.77 43.35 -0.05
C GLU A 636 16.76 43.80 -1.13
N ALA A 637 16.97 45.12 -1.29
CA ALA A 637 17.94 45.66 -2.23
C ALA A 637 19.37 45.68 -1.67
N ARG A 638 19.53 45.91 -0.37
CA ARG A 638 20.81 46.00 0.34
C ARG A 638 20.73 45.26 1.69
N PRO A 639 20.97 43.96 1.73
CA PRO A 639 20.83 43.12 2.95
C PRO A 639 21.69 43.57 4.13
N ASN A 640 22.80 44.25 3.87
CA ASN A 640 23.76 44.69 4.88
C ASN A 640 23.59 46.18 5.29
N HIS A 641 22.44 46.80 5.02
CA HIS A 641 22.20 48.18 5.41
C HIS A 641 21.87 48.26 6.91
N GLU A 642 22.91 48.56 7.73
CA GLU A 642 22.82 48.49 9.21
C GLU A 642 21.71 49.36 9.82
N GLU A 643 21.49 50.57 9.28
CA GLU A 643 20.49 51.48 9.80
C GLU A 643 19.07 50.97 9.55
N ALA A 644 18.79 50.39 8.39
CA ALA A 644 17.51 49.77 8.05
C ALA A 644 17.24 48.52 8.91
N LEU A 645 18.29 47.73 9.20
CA LEU A 645 18.19 46.58 10.11
C LEU A 645 17.81 47.00 11.53
N LYS A 646 18.49 48.00 12.08
CA LYS A 646 18.21 48.53 13.43
C LYS A 646 16.80 49.16 13.49
N ALA A 647 16.41 49.86 12.45
CA ALA A 647 15.08 50.51 12.37
C ALA A 647 13.96 49.46 12.25
N LEU A 648 14.13 48.41 11.43
CA LEU A 648 13.16 47.33 11.33
C LEU A 648 12.98 46.55 12.64
N HIS A 649 14.08 46.32 13.37
CA HIS A 649 14.02 45.65 14.68
C HIS A 649 13.18 46.44 15.67
N ARG A 650 13.37 47.76 15.75
CA ARG A 650 12.56 48.66 16.62
C ARG A 650 11.08 48.66 16.23
N VAL A 651 10.77 48.70 14.93
CA VAL A 651 9.38 48.59 14.45
C VAL A 651 8.75 47.26 14.84
N GLN A 652 9.51 46.19 14.83
CA GLN A 652 9.02 44.85 15.22
C GLN A 652 8.79 44.73 16.73
N GLU A 653 9.55 45.43 17.55
CA GLU A 653 9.31 45.53 19.01
C GLU A 653 8.04 46.29 19.35
N GLU A 654 7.70 47.33 18.57
CA GLU A 654 6.45 48.12 18.74
C GLU A 654 5.21 47.43 18.19
N LEU A 655 5.38 46.40 17.32
CA LEU A 655 4.29 45.57 16.78
C LEU A 655 3.98 44.33 17.62
N ARG A 656 4.82 44.04 18.64
CA ARG A 656 4.61 42.97 19.62
C ARG A 656 3.82 43.48 20.82
#